data_0c13ea028fe60555487d8bdae9d071e3
#
_entry.id   0c13ea028fe60555487d8bdae9d071e3
#
_cell.length_a   1.000
_cell.length_b   1.000
_cell.length_c   1.000
_cell.angle_alpha   90.00
_cell.angle_beta   90.00
_cell.angle_gamma   90.00
#
_symmetry.space_group_name_H-M   'P 1'
#
loop_
_entity.id
_entity.type
_entity.pdbx_description
1 polymer ?
#
loop_
_entity_poly.entity_id
_entity_poly.type
_entity_poly.pdbx_seq_one_letter_code
_entity_poly.pdbx_strand_id
1 'polypeptide(L)'
;MRFARLLSIPFVTIFLLTVLAVGQEAPAAPVPQNTRETQSLHMQNFAQPVSHFPNPVAPYEPRHLPPPNLANTPRIDELMRNGKLYLSLNDAIALALENNLDISIARYNLNIADTDVLRAKAGASILGTPTGVVQNTPGGGVGGIGATAGLSTGGTSLGAGGIGAGTNGLVSSTLGVGPNITSFDPVITANLQEDHLSQTATSIFQGVFPGSSLVQNTGTVNFAYNQEFHWGTNLQVAFNNQRQTTNSAFSSVSPALNSSLKATITQPLLQGFGFPANTRFIRIAKNNRELTDVAFRLQIIDSVDQIENIYWDLVYAYENARVQNENLAFAQKTLSDTKKQVEIGSLAPIEVVRAQSTVAQDQQQVTQAQTNLQLEQLLMKNALTRTLKDPALATAEVIPTSTMDIPAEEPTAPTEDLINEALGHRAELVESRIDLNSRDISNKAVRSALLPTLNLFAYYSGVGVGGTQNPLAVCGNPSTIKLQSIFGCASNTIPNDPETIFPSTPIGDTFNQLVNSTNPDKGIGLTLNIPLRNRAGQAVQIRSELEYRQAQMRLQQIENQVGIEVRNAQYAVQQNRAAVDSARAAVELGRQSLDAEQKKYQFGTSTNTLVLQYQSQLATAESTLVNAMVAYEKSRLELDRSTGQLLENFGISIDDAVRGQVTHMPNVPFIKPRAETPSVAQPAPQGNASQQ
;
A
#
# COMPACT_ATOMS: atom_id res chain seq x y z
N MET A 1 -5.11 52.57 -35.80
CA MET A 1 -3.96 52.07 -35.03
C MET A 1 -4.01 52.43 -33.54
N ARG A 2 -5.18 52.64 -32.91
CA ARG A 2 -5.26 52.94 -31.45
C ARG A 2 -6.22 52.02 -30.68
N PHE A 3 -6.86 51.05 -31.31
CA PHE A 3 -7.79 50.12 -30.61
C PHE A 3 -7.24 48.73 -30.34
N ALA A 4 -6.09 48.33 -30.89
CA ALA A 4 -5.47 47.03 -30.67
C ALA A 4 -4.56 46.96 -29.41
N ARG A 5 -4.31 48.08 -28.73
CA ARG A 5 -3.46 48.14 -27.53
C ARG A 5 -4.24 48.04 -26.22
N LEU A 6 -5.56 47.99 -26.23
CA LEU A 6 -6.40 47.98 -25.01
C LEU A 6 -6.96 46.60 -24.63
N LEU A 7 -6.80 45.57 -25.47
CA LEU A 7 -7.31 44.21 -25.14
C LEU A 7 -6.21 43.23 -24.69
N SER A 8 -4.94 43.57 -24.75
CA SER A 8 -3.84 42.67 -24.35
C SER A 8 -3.35 42.86 -22.91
N ILE A 9 -3.77 43.91 -22.21
CA ILE A 9 -3.27 44.21 -20.86
C ILE A 9 -4.10 43.61 -19.72
N PRO A 10 -5.42 43.41 -19.80
CA PRO A 10 -6.18 42.89 -18.67
C PRO A 10 -6.01 41.37 -18.45
N PHE A 11 -5.62 40.58 -19.47
CA PHE A 11 -5.52 39.10 -19.29
C PHE A 11 -4.22 38.67 -18.65
N VAL A 12 -3.11 39.35 -18.89
CA VAL A 12 -1.81 39.07 -18.26
C VAL A 12 -1.77 39.64 -16.83
N THR A 13 -2.41 40.76 -16.57
CA THR A 13 -2.48 41.37 -15.23
C THR A 13 -3.39 40.61 -14.25
N ILE A 14 -4.45 39.96 -14.76
CA ILE A 14 -5.31 39.11 -13.92
C ILE A 14 -4.59 37.82 -13.51
N PHE A 15 -3.72 37.25 -14.36
CA PHE A 15 -2.94 36.05 -14.02
C PHE A 15 -1.76 36.37 -13.05
N LEU A 16 -1.20 37.57 -13.11
CA LEU A 16 -0.11 37.98 -12.18
C LEU A 16 -0.63 38.44 -10.81
N LEU A 17 -1.87 38.94 -10.71
CA LEU A 17 -2.43 39.36 -9.42
C LEU A 17 -2.95 38.22 -8.55
N THR A 18 -3.24 37.05 -9.13
CA THR A 18 -3.65 35.87 -8.33
C THR A 18 -2.48 35.12 -7.70
N VAL A 19 -1.24 35.33 -8.15
CA VAL A 19 -0.04 34.69 -7.59
C VAL A 19 0.54 35.48 -6.40
N LEU A 20 0.18 36.77 -6.23
CA LEU A 20 0.73 37.62 -5.17
C LEU A 20 -0.15 37.77 -3.93
N ALA A 21 -1.28 37.05 -3.84
CA ALA A 21 -2.19 37.10 -2.69
C ALA A 21 -2.09 35.86 -1.77
N VAL A 22 -0.98 35.14 -1.78
CA VAL A 22 -0.66 34.21 -0.67
C VAL A 22 0.00 35.01 0.43
N GLY A 23 -0.82 35.75 1.18
CA GLY A 23 -0.42 36.39 2.42
C GLY A 23 0.00 35.32 3.43
N GLN A 24 1.16 35.52 4.04
CA GLN A 24 1.59 34.79 5.23
C GLN A 24 0.50 34.93 6.31
N GLU A 25 -0.25 33.85 6.54
CA GLU A 25 -1.03 33.73 7.78
C GLU A 25 -0.06 33.59 8.95
N ALA A 26 -0.20 34.47 9.92
CA ALA A 26 0.47 34.37 11.21
C ALA A 26 0.06 33.03 11.88
N PRO A 27 0.93 32.37 12.65
CA PRO A 27 0.60 31.13 13.31
C PRO A 27 -0.60 31.33 14.24
N ALA A 28 -1.71 30.71 13.91
CA ALA A 28 -2.92 30.71 14.72
C ALA A 28 -2.63 30.01 16.06
N ALA A 29 -3.08 30.61 17.16
CA ALA A 29 -3.03 30.03 18.50
C ALA A 29 -3.71 28.63 18.48
N PRO A 30 -3.24 27.66 19.29
CA PRO A 30 -3.82 26.32 19.32
C PRO A 30 -5.29 26.40 19.73
N VAL A 31 -6.17 26.10 18.77
CA VAL A 31 -7.60 25.95 18.99
C VAL A 31 -7.79 24.66 19.80
N PRO A 32 -8.61 24.65 20.89
CA PRO A 32 -8.92 23.43 21.62
C PRO A 32 -9.52 22.43 20.63
N GLN A 33 -8.94 21.23 20.59
CA GLN A 33 -9.41 20.13 19.76
C GLN A 33 -10.82 19.74 20.21
N ASN A 34 -11.83 20.33 19.57
CA ASN A 34 -13.14 19.70 19.54
C ASN A 34 -12.96 18.32 18.87
N THR A 35 -13.41 17.31 19.56
CA THR A 35 -13.61 15.95 19.05
C THR A 35 -14.46 15.97 17.77
N ARG A 36 -13.81 16.35 16.64
CA ARG A 36 -14.36 16.03 15.33
C ARG A 36 -14.18 14.53 15.18
N GLU A 37 -15.33 13.85 15.06
CA GLU A 37 -15.38 12.48 14.57
C GLU A 37 -14.32 12.33 13.48
N THR A 38 -13.34 11.49 13.73
CA THR A 38 -12.33 11.09 12.76
C THR A 38 -13.08 10.40 11.64
N GLN A 39 -13.45 11.15 10.61
CA GLN A 39 -13.91 10.54 9.36
C GLN A 39 -12.79 9.60 8.92
N SER A 40 -13.06 8.32 9.05
CA SER A 40 -12.11 7.29 8.66
C SER A 40 -11.74 7.54 7.20
N LEU A 41 -10.45 7.55 6.89
CA LEU A 41 -9.90 7.62 5.52
C LEU A 41 -10.60 6.65 4.56
N HIS A 42 -11.25 5.66 5.10
CA HIS A 42 -11.96 4.58 4.43
C HIS A 42 -13.22 5.00 3.68
N MET A 43 -13.78 6.18 3.95
CA MET A 43 -14.95 6.69 3.23
C MET A 43 -14.59 7.47 1.95
N GLN A 44 -13.32 7.74 1.67
CA GLN A 44 -12.90 8.42 0.47
C GLN A 44 -12.60 7.42 -0.65
N ASN A 45 -13.40 7.44 -1.70
CA ASN A 45 -13.15 6.63 -2.90
C ASN A 45 -12.08 7.30 -3.77
N PHE A 46 -10.84 6.82 -3.68
CA PHE A 46 -9.72 7.32 -4.46
C PHE A 46 -9.69 6.79 -5.91
N ALA A 47 -10.51 5.80 -6.24
CA ALA A 47 -10.64 5.26 -7.59
C ALA A 47 -11.49 6.14 -8.54
N GLN A 48 -12.01 7.29 -8.03
CA GLN A 48 -12.79 8.25 -8.81
C GLN A 48 -12.06 9.59 -8.92
N PRO A 49 -12.12 10.26 -10.10
CA PRO A 49 -11.56 11.60 -10.28
C PRO A 49 -12.34 12.62 -9.47
N VAL A 50 -11.71 13.75 -9.17
CA VAL A 50 -12.39 14.93 -8.62
C VAL A 50 -13.28 15.54 -9.70
N SER A 51 -14.52 15.92 -9.35
CA SER A 51 -15.46 16.55 -10.28
C SER A 51 -15.00 17.96 -10.67
N HIS A 52 -15.14 18.30 -11.95
CA HIS A 52 -14.91 19.65 -12.47
C HIS A 52 -16.03 20.63 -12.13
N PHE A 53 -17.17 20.16 -11.65
CA PHE A 53 -18.31 21.00 -11.35
C PHE A 53 -18.66 20.94 -9.85
N PRO A 54 -18.91 22.05 -9.17
CA PRO A 54 -19.00 23.42 -9.68
C PRO A 54 -17.66 24.15 -9.84
N ASN A 55 -16.53 23.61 -9.35
CA ASN A 55 -15.21 24.24 -9.45
C ASN A 55 -14.35 23.59 -10.55
N PRO A 56 -14.11 24.26 -11.69
CA PRO A 56 -13.31 23.70 -12.78
C PRO A 56 -11.82 23.55 -12.43
N VAL A 57 -11.34 24.19 -11.38
CA VAL A 57 -9.94 24.12 -10.91
C VAL A 57 -9.72 22.97 -9.92
N ALA A 58 -10.80 22.42 -9.35
CA ALA A 58 -10.71 21.36 -8.35
C ALA A 58 -9.84 20.12 -8.73
N PRO A 59 -9.79 19.67 -10.00
CA PRO A 59 -8.90 18.58 -10.39
C PRO A 59 -7.40 18.91 -10.32
N TYR A 60 -7.05 20.21 -10.25
CA TYR A 60 -5.66 20.70 -10.21
C TYR A 60 -5.23 21.06 -8.79
N GLU A 61 -6.16 20.99 -7.82
CA GLU A 61 -5.86 21.20 -6.40
C GLU A 61 -5.48 19.89 -5.73
N PRO A 62 -4.46 19.88 -4.84
CA PRO A 62 -4.11 18.68 -4.10
C PRO A 62 -5.26 18.28 -3.15
N ARG A 63 -5.60 16.99 -3.12
CA ARG A 63 -6.56 16.49 -2.14
C ARG A 63 -6.00 16.63 -0.74
N HIS A 64 -6.77 17.23 0.16
CA HIS A 64 -6.40 17.31 1.56
C HIS A 64 -6.62 15.95 2.24
N LEU A 65 -5.55 15.36 2.75
CA LEU A 65 -5.60 14.13 3.53
C LEU A 65 -5.45 14.49 5.02
N PRO A 66 -6.28 13.93 5.90
CA PRO A 66 -6.11 14.14 7.34
C PRO A 66 -4.78 13.53 7.80
N PRO A 67 -4.12 14.12 8.82
CA PRO A 67 -2.91 13.55 9.40
C PRO A 67 -3.20 12.16 10.00
N PRO A 68 -2.19 11.28 10.08
CA PRO A 68 -2.38 9.96 10.69
C PRO A 68 -2.76 10.09 12.16
N ASN A 69 -3.76 9.33 12.60
CA ASN A 69 -4.11 9.27 14.01
C ASN A 69 -3.14 8.34 14.75
N LEU A 70 -2.30 8.90 15.59
CA LEU A 70 -1.33 8.18 16.43
C LEU A 70 -1.78 8.05 17.88
N ALA A 71 -2.98 8.49 18.24
CA ALA A 71 -3.53 8.30 19.59
C ALA A 71 -4.04 6.86 19.77
N ASN A 72 -3.88 6.34 20.98
CA ASN A 72 -4.45 5.05 21.37
C ASN A 72 -5.99 5.14 21.45
N THR A 73 -6.67 4.01 21.28
CA THR A 73 -8.12 3.94 21.44
C THR A 73 -8.53 3.98 22.92
N PRO A 74 -9.73 4.49 23.26
CA PRO A 74 -10.20 4.58 24.66
C PRO A 74 -10.34 3.23 25.36
N ARG A 75 -10.46 2.14 24.60
CA ARG A 75 -10.58 0.77 25.14
C ARG A 75 -9.42 0.40 26.07
N ILE A 76 -8.21 0.94 25.83
CA ILE A 76 -7.06 0.71 26.71
C ILE A 76 -7.33 1.25 28.11
N ASP A 77 -7.93 2.43 28.20
CA ASP A 77 -8.24 3.06 29.50
C ASP A 77 -9.30 2.29 30.28
N GLU A 78 -10.25 1.65 29.60
CA GLU A 78 -11.28 0.81 30.20
C GLU A 78 -10.72 -0.45 30.85
N LEU A 79 -9.64 -1.01 30.27
CA LEU A 79 -8.95 -2.20 30.77
C LEU A 79 -7.94 -1.89 31.87
N MET A 80 -7.59 -0.61 32.03
CA MET A 80 -6.65 -0.17 33.05
C MET A 80 -7.35 0.04 34.39
N ARG A 81 -6.98 -0.76 35.42
CA ARG A 81 -7.53 -0.69 36.77
C ARG A 81 -6.39 -0.65 37.79
N ASN A 82 -6.41 0.34 38.69
CA ASN A 82 -5.42 0.48 39.76
C ASN A 82 -3.94 0.48 39.26
N GLY A 83 -3.66 1.08 38.09
CA GLY A 83 -2.33 1.11 37.50
C GLY A 83 -1.86 -0.22 36.89
N LYS A 84 -2.75 -1.19 36.72
CA LYS A 84 -2.50 -2.48 36.09
C LYS A 84 -3.43 -2.68 34.91
N LEU A 85 -2.93 -3.26 33.83
CA LEU A 85 -3.69 -3.59 32.64
C LEU A 85 -4.14 -5.06 32.72
N TYR A 86 -5.45 -5.27 32.92
CA TYR A 86 -6.06 -6.60 32.90
C TYR A 86 -6.44 -6.97 31.47
N LEU A 87 -5.77 -7.96 30.92
CA LEU A 87 -5.86 -8.30 29.52
C LEU A 87 -6.34 -9.72 29.30
N SER A 88 -7.51 -9.88 28.68
CA SER A 88 -7.92 -11.17 28.11
C SER A 88 -7.36 -11.32 26.69
N LEU A 89 -7.29 -12.55 26.16
CA LEU A 89 -6.83 -12.77 24.80
C LEU A 89 -7.78 -12.12 23.78
N ASN A 90 -9.09 -12.17 24.02
CA ASN A 90 -10.09 -11.51 23.18
C ASN A 90 -9.89 -9.99 23.15
N ASP A 91 -9.62 -9.37 24.31
CA ASP A 91 -9.31 -7.94 24.40
C ASP A 91 -7.98 -7.60 23.70
N ALA A 92 -6.97 -8.48 23.82
CA ALA A 92 -5.70 -8.30 23.15
C ALA A 92 -5.86 -8.27 21.63
N ILE A 93 -6.60 -9.21 21.05
CA ILE A 93 -6.89 -9.23 19.61
C ILE A 93 -7.70 -7.99 19.20
N ALA A 94 -8.74 -7.61 19.97
CA ALA A 94 -9.53 -6.43 19.66
C ALA A 94 -8.68 -5.14 19.69
N LEU A 95 -7.86 -4.95 20.71
CA LEU A 95 -6.93 -3.82 20.80
C LEU A 95 -5.92 -3.80 19.67
N ALA A 96 -5.43 -4.97 19.27
CA ALA A 96 -4.50 -5.08 18.16
C ALA A 96 -5.12 -4.66 16.83
N LEU A 97 -6.33 -5.12 16.53
CA LEU A 97 -7.08 -4.72 15.34
C LEU A 97 -7.31 -3.19 15.28
N GLU A 98 -7.44 -2.54 16.44
CA GLU A 98 -7.64 -1.09 16.53
C GLU A 98 -6.33 -0.29 16.48
N ASN A 99 -5.29 -0.73 17.21
CA ASN A 99 -4.12 0.09 17.50
C ASN A 99 -2.83 -0.39 16.84
N ASN A 100 -2.72 -1.67 16.43
CA ASN A 100 -1.47 -2.17 15.87
C ASN A 100 -1.03 -1.36 14.64
N LEU A 101 0.23 -0.91 14.65
CA LEU A 101 0.78 -0.06 13.59
C LEU A 101 0.97 -0.81 12.29
N ASP A 102 1.28 -2.11 12.32
CA ASP A 102 1.48 -2.90 11.11
C ASP A 102 0.17 -3.04 10.33
N ILE A 103 -0.96 -3.30 11.02
CA ILE A 103 -2.30 -3.30 10.43
C ILE A 103 -2.66 -1.88 9.93
N SER A 104 -2.32 -0.85 10.71
CA SER A 104 -2.60 0.53 10.33
C SER A 104 -1.85 0.97 9.08
N ILE A 105 -0.60 0.57 8.90
CA ILE A 105 0.20 0.80 7.70
C ILE A 105 -0.41 0.05 6.51
N ALA A 106 -0.77 -1.22 6.69
CA ALA A 106 -1.36 -2.04 5.63
C ALA A 106 -2.71 -1.48 5.12
N ARG A 107 -3.50 -0.80 5.96
CA ARG A 107 -4.74 -0.10 5.53
C ARG A 107 -4.49 0.94 4.44
N TYR A 108 -3.35 1.66 4.47
CA TYR A 108 -3.03 2.63 3.43
C TYR A 108 -2.84 1.99 2.05
N ASN A 109 -2.41 0.73 1.99
CA ASN A 109 -2.23 0.02 0.72
C ASN A 109 -3.55 -0.12 -0.04
N LEU A 110 -4.68 -0.26 0.66
CA LEU A 110 -6.02 -0.31 0.04
C LEU A 110 -6.32 0.97 -0.74
N ASN A 111 -6.06 2.12 -0.11
CA ASN A 111 -6.28 3.43 -0.74
C ASN A 111 -5.26 3.71 -1.86
N ILE A 112 -4.01 3.25 -1.72
CA ILE A 112 -2.98 3.37 -2.76
C ILE A 112 -3.39 2.55 -3.99
N ALA A 113 -3.92 1.33 -3.81
CA ALA A 113 -4.43 0.51 -4.91
C ALA A 113 -5.61 1.18 -5.65
N ASP A 114 -6.49 1.90 -4.94
CA ASP A 114 -7.56 2.69 -5.54
C ASP A 114 -7.00 3.81 -6.44
N THR A 115 -5.88 4.45 -6.05
CA THR A 115 -5.21 5.46 -6.90
C THR A 115 -4.63 4.85 -8.17
N ASP A 116 -4.15 3.60 -8.11
CA ASP A 116 -3.69 2.87 -9.30
C ASP A 116 -4.84 2.56 -10.27
N VAL A 117 -6.03 2.25 -9.74
CA VAL A 117 -7.25 2.09 -10.57
C VAL A 117 -7.61 3.40 -11.25
N LEU A 118 -7.53 4.53 -10.54
CA LEU A 118 -7.76 5.86 -11.11
C LEU A 118 -6.75 6.17 -12.23
N ARG A 119 -5.47 5.93 -11.97
CA ARG A 119 -4.37 6.11 -12.93
C ARG A 119 -4.55 5.24 -14.18
N ALA A 120 -4.94 3.99 -14.00
CA ALA A 120 -5.20 3.06 -15.10
C ALA A 120 -6.41 3.48 -15.94
N LYS A 121 -7.46 4.05 -15.32
CA LYS A 121 -8.62 4.62 -16.05
C LYS A 121 -8.24 5.78 -16.95
N ALA A 122 -7.22 6.55 -16.58
CA ALA A 122 -6.64 7.59 -17.42
C ALA A 122 -5.72 7.02 -18.53
N GLY A 123 -5.54 5.71 -18.64
CA GLY A 123 -4.68 5.07 -19.64
C GLY A 123 -3.20 4.98 -19.25
N ALA A 124 -2.80 5.51 -18.08
CA ALA A 124 -1.43 5.44 -17.63
C ALA A 124 -1.09 4.04 -17.05
N SER A 125 0.20 3.68 -17.07
CA SER A 125 0.67 2.45 -16.44
C SER A 125 0.48 2.50 -14.92
N ILE A 126 0.15 1.37 -14.33
CA ILE A 126 0.04 1.21 -12.88
C ILE A 126 1.43 1.31 -12.22
N LEU A 127 1.48 1.83 -10.99
CA LEU A 127 2.70 1.88 -10.18
C LEU A 127 2.88 0.61 -9.34
N GLY A 128 1.77 -0.02 -8.95
CA GLY A 128 1.73 -1.18 -8.08
C GLY A 128 1.76 -0.82 -6.59
N THR A 129 1.13 -1.66 -5.79
CA THR A 129 1.16 -1.57 -4.32
C THR A 129 1.98 -2.70 -3.74
N PRO A 130 2.68 -2.49 -2.61
CA PRO A 130 3.29 -3.59 -1.87
C PRO A 130 2.20 -4.54 -1.38
N THR A 131 2.34 -5.83 -1.68
CA THR A 131 1.43 -6.89 -1.21
C THR A 131 2.06 -7.76 -0.12
N GLY A 132 3.30 -7.45 0.29
CA GLY A 132 3.98 -8.13 1.38
C GLY A 132 3.45 -7.74 2.75
N VAL A 133 3.53 -8.68 3.70
CA VAL A 133 3.15 -8.46 5.09
C VAL A 133 4.11 -7.46 5.76
N VAL A 134 3.57 -6.49 6.48
CA VAL A 134 4.32 -5.54 7.29
C VAL A 134 4.60 -6.19 8.64
N GLN A 135 5.86 -6.40 8.98
CA GLN A 135 6.29 -7.04 10.23
C GLN A 135 7.32 -6.17 10.94
N ASN A 136 6.85 -5.18 11.68
CA ASN A 136 7.69 -4.29 12.48
C ASN A 136 7.48 -4.47 13.99
N THR A 137 6.41 -5.18 14.40
CA THR A 137 6.14 -5.50 15.80
C THR A 137 7.07 -6.60 16.27
N PRO A 138 7.98 -6.37 17.23
CA PRO A 138 8.89 -7.39 17.72
C PRO A 138 8.16 -8.42 18.59
N GLY A 139 8.59 -9.66 18.57
CA GLY A 139 8.04 -10.78 19.35
C GLY A 139 7.13 -11.71 18.55
N GLY A 140 6.59 -12.74 19.19
CA GLY A 140 5.53 -13.62 18.64
C GLY A 140 5.97 -14.72 17.67
N GLY A 141 7.23 -15.09 17.61
CA GLY A 141 7.67 -16.26 16.82
C GLY A 141 7.46 -17.60 17.54
N VAL A 142 7.39 -18.71 16.80
CA VAL A 142 7.25 -20.09 17.33
C VAL A 142 8.41 -20.50 18.26
N GLY A 143 9.43 -19.71 18.40
CA GLY A 143 10.60 -19.95 19.25
C GLY A 143 10.71 -19.09 20.51
N GLY A 144 9.75 -18.23 20.84
CA GLY A 144 9.82 -17.33 21.99
C GLY A 144 10.88 -16.22 21.86
N ILE A 145 11.29 -15.66 22.99
CA ILE A 145 12.24 -14.55 23.10
C ILE A 145 13.51 -14.84 22.30
N GLY A 146 13.72 -14.18 21.19
CA GLY A 146 14.95 -14.23 20.43
C GLY A 146 14.86 -14.71 19.00
N ALA A 147 13.76 -15.31 18.56
CA ALA A 147 13.65 -15.79 17.18
C ALA A 147 13.53 -14.63 16.16
N THR A 148 13.07 -13.46 16.58
CA THR A 148 12.88 -12.29 15.70
C THR A 148 13.61 -11.02 16.12
N ALA A 149 14.18 -10.97 17.34
CA ALA A 149 14.87 -9.77 17.83
C ALA A 149 16.17 -9.44 17.09
N GLY A 150 16.64 -10.29 16.20
CA GLY A 150 17.95 -10.16 15.57
C GLY A 150 17.98 -9.87 14.09
N LEU A 151 16.91 -10.03 13.32
CA LEU A 151 17.02 -10.02 11.84
C LEU A 151 15.88 -9.41 11.03
N SER A 152 14.87 -8.80 11.59
CA SER A 152 13.97 -7.98 10.78
C SER A 152 14.36 -6.52 10.85
N THR A 153 15.35 -6.13 10.08
CA THR A 153 15.42 -4.76 9.58
C THR A 153 14.10 -4.50 8.88
N GLY A 154 13.27 -3.62 9.47
CA GLY A 154 11.94 -3.27 8.99
C GLY A 154 11.89 -3.12 7.48
N GLY A 155 11.36 -4.13 6.83
CA GLY A 155 11.17 -4.18 5.40
C GLY A 155 9.85 -4.87 5.13
N THR A 156 9.00 -4.20 4.37
CA THR A 156 7.92 -4.88 3.68
C THR A 156 8.53 -5.99 2.85
N SER A 157 8.24 -7.25 3.16
CA SER A 157 8.54 -8.32 2.22
C SER A 157 7.75 -8.01 0.96
N LEU A 158 8.46 -7.66 -0.14
CA LEU A 158 7.82 -7.36 -1.41
C LEU A 158 7.14 -8.64 -1.91
N GLY A 159 5.85 -8.75 -1.66
CA GLY A 159 5.02 -9.79 -2.23
C GLY A 159 5.05 -9.73 -3.76
N ALA A 160 4.78 -10.84 -4.42
CA ALA A 160 4.91 -11.07 -5.85
C ALA A 160 3.92 -10.29 -6.73
N GLY A 161 3.60 -9.04 -6.44
CA GLY A 161 2.62 -8.24 -7.19
C GLY A 161 3.10 -6.87 -7.68
N GLY A 162 4.26 -6.42 -7.29
CA GLY A 162 4.77 -5.10 -7.73
C GLY A 162 5.42 -5.15 -9.11
N ILE A 163 5.09 -4.20 -9.97
CA ILE A 163 5.84 -3.97 -11.22
C ILE A 163 7.26 -3.55 -10.83
N GLY A 164 8.22 -4.45 -10.95
CA GLY A 164 9.63 -4.15 -10.70
C GLY A 164 10.28 -4.84 -9.49
N ALA A 165 9.53 -5.56 -8.66
CA ALA A 165 10.11 -6.29 -7.54
C ALA A 165 10.63 -7.66 -7.96
N GLY A 166 11.90 -7.73 -8.32
CA GLY A 166 12.63 -8.98 -8.45
C GLY A 166 13.02 -9.52 -7.08
N THR A 167 12.07 -10.07 -6.32
CA THR A 167 12.39 -10.82 -5.10
C THR A 167 12.35 -12.31 -5.40
N ASN A 168 13.27 -13.04 -4.86
CA ASN A 168 13.39 -14.50 -5.01
C ASN A 168 13.75 -15.01 -6.41
N GLY A 169 14.63 -14.33 -7.14
CA GLY A 169 15.17 -14.82 -8.42
C GLY A 169 14.22 -14.73 -9.61
N LEU A 170 13.07 -14.07 -9.45
CA LEU A 170 12.18 -13.80 -10.57
C LEU A 170 12.64 -12.57 -11.34
N VAL A 171 12.62 -12.68 -12.66
CA VAL A 171 12.99 -11.58 -13.56
C VAL A 171 11.95 -10.46 -13.48
N SER A 172 12.40 -9.20 -13.68
CA SER A 172 11.51 -8.05 -13.84
C SER A 172 10.32 -8.37 -14.76
N SER A 173 9.09 -8.21 -14.25
CA SER A 173 7.87 -8.62 -14.93
C SER A 173 7.57 -7.79 -16.19
N THR A 174 7.01 -8.44 -17.22
CA THR A 174 6.42 -7.79 -18.40
C THR A 174 4.95 -7.40 -18.20
N LEU A 175 4.43 -7.46 -16.99
CA LEU A 175 3.05 -7.05 -16.70
C LEU A 175 2.78 -5.63 -17.23
N GLY A 176 1.76 -5.51 -18.06
CA GLY A 176 1.40 -4.24 -18.68
C GLY A 176 2.20 -3.87 -19.94
N VAL A 177 3.26 -4.60 -20.31
CA VAL A 177 3.93 -4.41 -21.61
C VAL A 177 3.00 -4.84 -22.75
N GLY A 178 3.05 -4.12 -23.86
CA GLY A 178 2.20 -4.34 -25.04
C GLY A 178 2.20 -3.09 -25.93
N PRO A 179 1.26 -2.96 -26.87
CA PRO A 179 1.11 -1.73 -27.65
C PRO A 179 1.02 -0.51 -26.73
N ASN A 180 1.65 0.60 -27.14
CA ASN A 180 1.60 1.83 -26.36
C ASN A 180 0.15 2.30 -26.24
N ILE A 181 -0.26 2.70 -25.03
CA ILE A 181 -1.57 3.29 -24.75
C ILE A 181 -1.32 4.75 -24.44
N THR A 182 -1.97 5.65 -25.19
CA THR A 182 -2.00 7.07 -24.87
C THR A 182 -3.07 7.34 -23.82
N SER A 183 -3.06 8.54 -23.23
CA SER A 183 -4.02 8.90 -22.20
C SER A 183 -5.46 8.86 -22.73
N PHE A 184 -6.37 8.25 -21.98
CA PHE A 184 -7.82 8.30 -22.25
C PHE A 184 -8.44 9.63 -21.82
N ASP A 185 -7.76 10.39 -20.98
CA ASP A 185 -8.25 11.71 -20.58
C ASP A 185 -8.12 12.68 -21.76
N PRO A 186 -9.15 13.49 -22.02
CA PRO A 186 -9.09 14.50 -23.07
C PRO A 186 -8.04 15.56 -22.73
N VAL A 187 -7.23 15.91 -23.72
CA VAL A 187 -6.17 16.90 -23.59
C VAL A 187 -6.42 18.05 -24.57
N ILE A 188 -6.46 19.27 -24.04
CA ILE A 188 -6.47 20.48 -24.83
C ILE A 188 -5.07 21.07 -24.83
N THR A 189 -4.49 21.23 -26.01
CA THR A 189 -3.20 21.90 -26.16
C THR A 189 -3.42 23.24 -26.84
N ALA A 190 -2.76 24.30 -26.38
CA ALA A 190 -2.75 25.62 -26.99
C ALA A 190 -1.31 26.03 -27.29
N ASN A 191 -1.08 26.52 -28.52
CA ASN A 191 0.20 27.09 -28.92
C ASN A 191 -0.02 28.50 -29.41
N LEU A 192 0.57 29.47 -28.74
CA LEU A 192 0.54 30.90 -29.09
C LEU A 192 1.98 31.31 -29.38
N GLN A 193 2.25 31.71 -30.60
CA GLN A 193 3.60 32.05 -31.05
C GLN A 193 3.58 33.29 -31.91
N GLU A 194 4.53 34.19 -31.71
CA GLU A 194 4.85 35.30 -32.63
C GLU A 194 6.28 35.09 -33.11
N ASP A 195 6.48 34.99 -34.40
CA ASP A 195 7.76 34.78 -35.03
C ASP A 195 8.13 35.97 -35.90
N HIS A 196 9.34 36.47 -35.76
CA HIS A 196 9.92 37.56 -36.57
C HIS A 196 11.13 37.05 -37.34
N LEU A 197 10.95 36.85 -38.64
CA LEU A 197 12.02 36.44 -39.52
C LEU A 197 12.54 37.68 -40.28
N SER A 198 13.84 37.97 -40.16
CA SER A 198 14.53 38.94 -41.01
C SER A 198 15.70 38.25 -41.70
N GLN A 199 15.62 38.17 -43.02
CA GLN A 199 16.61 37.50 -43.85
C GLN A 199 17.09 38.41 -44.98
N THR A 200 18.40 38.51 -45.19
CA THR A 200 18.94 39.27 -46.34
C THR A 200 18.56 38.60 -47.64
N ALA A 201 17.91 39.31 -48.51
CA ALA A 201 17.49 38.81 -49.82
C ALA A 201 18.70 38.61 -50.73
N THR A 202 18.84 37.39 -51.22
CA THR A 202 19.92 37.00 -52.16
C THR A 202 19.46 36.93 -53.59
N SER A 203 18.14 37.03 -53.86
CA SER A 203 17.54 36.97 -55.17
C SER A 203 16.35 37.90 -55.29
N ILE A 204 16.15 38.48 -56.46
CA ILE A 204 14.96 39.27 -56.79
C ILE A 204 13.65 38.45 -56.67
N PHE A 205 13.72 37.14 -56.80
CA PHE A 205 12.58 36.23 -56.61
C PHE A 205 12.04 36.17 -55.21
N GLN A 206 12.70 36.79 -54.26
CA GLN A 206 12.18 36.93 -52.88
C GLN A 206 11.23 38.14 -52.71
N GLY A 207 11.04 38.91 -53.76
CA GLY A 207 10.13 40.06 -53.78
C GLY A 207 10.64 41.32 -53.10
N VAL A 208 11.93 41.32 -52.76
CA VAL A 208 12.68 42.49 -52.30
C VAL A 208 14.00 42.60 -53.04
N PHE A 209 14.60 43.79 -53.07
CA PHE A 209 15.88 43.97 -53.78
C PHE A 209 17.01 43.13 -53.09
N PRO A 210 17.89 42.53 -53.92
CA PRO A 210 19.05 41.83 -53.37
C PRO A 210 19.88 42.74 -52.43
N GLY A 211 20.27 42.26 -51.26
CA GLY A 211 20.92 43.06 -50.25
C GLY A 211 19.98 43.79 -49.27
N SER A 212 18.66 43.83 -49.57
CA SER A 212 17.66 44.29 -48.59
C SER A 212 17.16 43.15 -47.71
N SER A 213 16.57 43.47 -46.58
CA SER A 213 16.00 42.44 -45.69
C SER A 213 14.54 42.08 -46.10
N LEU A 214 14.33 40.80 -46.35
CA LEU A 214 13.00 40.22 -46.35
C LEU A 214 12.54 40.11 -44.90
N VAL A 215 11.48 40.79 -44.52
CA VAL A 215 10.92 40.75 -43.17
C VAL A 215 9.56 40.05 -43.23
N GLN A 216 9.40 39.05 -42.38
CA GLN A 216 8.18 38.28 -42.25
C GLN A 216 7.84 38.14 -40.76
N ASN A 217 6.65 38.57 -40.37
CA ASN A 217 6.14 38.33 -39.03
C ASN A 217 4.98 37.33 -39.11
N THR A 218 5.05 36.27 -38.27
CA THR A 218 4.06 35.21 -38.28
C THR A 218 3.51 35.03 -36.86
N GLY A 219 2.24 35.39 -36.67
CA GLY A 219 1.51 35.09 -35.46
C GLY A 219 0.71 33.81 -35.63
N THR A 220 0.89 32.85 -34.76
CA THR A 220 0.13 31.59 -34.76
C THR A 220 -0.67 31.44 -33.48
N VAL A 221 -1.90 30.97 -33.61
CA VAL A 221 -2.80 30.65 -32.48
C VAL A 221 -3.45 29.31 -32.82
N ASN A 222 -2.92 28.24 -32.21
CA ASN A 222 -3.35 26.89 -32.47
C ASN A 222 -3.93 26.27 -31.20
N PHE A 223 -5.07 25.59 -31.36
CA PHE A 223 -5.69 24.78 -30.33
C PHE A 223 -5.91 23.39 -30.88
N ALA A 224 -5.63 22.36 -30.06
CA ALA A 224 -5.95 20.99 -30.42
C ALA A 224 -6.57 20.25 -29.21
N TYR A 225 -7.65 19.56 -29.49
CA TYR A 225 -8.30 18.61 -28.59
C TYR A 225 -7.96 17.20 -29.05
N ASN A 226 -7.39 16.38 -28.15
CA ASN A 226 -7.05 14.98 -28.39
C ASN A 226 -7.78 14.11 -27.39
N GLN A 227 -8.48 13.07 -27.88
CA GLN A 227 -9.21 12.09 -27.08
C GLN A 227 -8.93 10.69 -27.59
N GLU A 228 -8.46 9.79 -26.71
CA GLU A 228 -8.37 8.37 -27.01
C GLU A 228 -9.50 7.60 -26.32
N PHE A 229 -10.04 6.61 -27.03
CA PHE A 229 -11.13 5.76 -26.53
C PHE A 229 -10.63 4.37 -26.17
N HIS A 230 -11.29 3.70 -25.25
CA HIS A 230 -10.92 2.38 -24.72
C HIS A 230 -10.82 1.27 -25.77
N TRP A 231 -11.42 1.44 -26.95
CA TRP A 231 -11.27 0.49 -28.07
C TRP A 231 -10.14 0.84 -29.04
N GLY A 232 -9.37 1.92 -28.73
CA GLY A 232 -8.18 2.33 -29.47
C GLY A 232 -8.44 3.40 -30.54
N THR A 233 -9.66 3.93 -30.69
CA THR A 233 -9.93 5.07 -31.58
C THR A 233 -9.33 6.33 -31.00
N ASN A 234 -8.63 7.08 -31.81
CA ASN A 234 -8.15 8.44 -31.52
C ASN A 234 -8.96 9.48 -32.27
N LEU A 235 -9.49 10.46 -31.55
CA LEU A 235 -10.15 11.66 -32.12
C LEU A 235 -9.27 12.85 -31.85
N GLN A 236 -8.89 13.55 -32.91
CA GLN A 236 -8.17 14.82 -32.83
C GLN A 236 -8.98 15.90 -33.52
N VAL A 237 -9.25 17.02 -32.83
CA VAL A 237 -9.83 18.22 -33.41
C VAL A 237 -8.83 19.35 -33.23
N ALA A 238 -8.27 19.82 -34.36
CA ALA A 238 -7.26 20.87 -34.38
C ALA A 238 -7.81 22.14 -35.06
N PHE A 239 -7.70 23.24 -34.35
CA PHE A 239 -7.93 24.59 -34.88
C PHE A 239 -6.59 25.29 -34.99
N ASN A 240 -6.17 25.56 -36.23
CA ASN A 240 -4.94 26.28 -36.54
C ASN A 240 -5.27 27.60 -37.14
N ASN A 241 -4.63 28.66 -36.68
CA ASN A 241 -4.82 30.01 -37.17
C ASN A 241 -3.46 30.71 -37.25
N GLN A 242 -3.17 31.23 -38.43
CA GLN A 242 -1.92 31.90 -38.74
C GLN A 242 -2.20 33.25 -39.37
N ARG A 243 -1.55 34.28 -38.84
CA ARG A 243 -1.51 35.63 -39.44
C ARG A 243 -0.08 35.95 -39.82
N GLN A 244 0.13 36.19 -41.12
CA GLN A 244 1.46 36.47 -41.67
C GLN A 244 1.51 37.83 -42.33
N THR A 245 2.47 38.65 -41.96
CA THR A 245 2.79 39.91 -42.65
C THR A 245 4.16 39.81 -43.31
N THR A 246 4.29 40.35 -44.50
CA THR A 246 5.56 40.32 -45.21
C THR A 246 5.76 41.63 -46.01
N ASN A 247 7.01 42.00 -46.22
CA ASN A 247 7.41 43.10 -47.13
C ASN A 247 7.74 42.60 -48.54
N SER A 248 7.50 41.33 -48.83
CA SER A 248 7.70 40.78 -50.19
C SER A 248 6.69 41.36 -51.15
N ALA A 249 7.16 41.93 -52.26
CA ALA A 249 6.32 42.46 -53.37
C ALA A 249 5.63 41.34 -54.17
N PHE A 250 6.04 40.08 -54.01
CA PHE A 250 5.38 38.95 -54.67
C PHE A 250 4.21 38.37 -53.85
N SER A 251 4.07 38.75 -52.59
CA SER A 251 2.89 38.40 -51.85
C SER A 251 1.73 39.31 -52.20
N SER A 252 0.65 38.75 -52.70
CA SER A 252 -0.56 39.54 -53.10
C SER A 252 -1.33 40.02 -51.85
N VAL A 253 -1.20 39.35 -50.74
CA VAL A 253 -1.93 39.60 -49.48
C VAL A 253 -0.94 39.78 -48.32
N SER A 254 -1.07 40.89 -47.59
CA SER A 254 -0.29 41.16 -46.35
C SER A 254 -1.08 42.15 -45.47
N PRO A 255 -1.58 41.76 -44.28
CA PRO A 255 -1.48 40.43 -43.66
C PRO A 255 -2.28 39.36 -44.41
N ALA A 256 -1.70 38.15 -44.53
CA ALA A 256 -2.40 36.95 -44.94
C ALA A 256 -2.95 36.25 -43.68
N LEU A 257 -4.21 35.80 -43.75
CA LEU A 257 -4.90 35.05 -42.69
C LEU A 257 -5.20 33.65 -43.21
N ASN A 258 -4.70 32.64 -42.53
CA ASN A 258 -4.98 31.24 -42.81
C ASN A 258 -5.54 30.60 -41.55
N SER A 259 -6.75 30.08 -41.63
CA SER A 259 -7.41 29.39 -40.55
C SER A 259 -7.87 28.00 -41.00
N SER A 260 -7.72 26.98 -40.17
CA SER A 260 -8.24 25.65 -40.45
C SER A 260 -8.82 25.01 -39.20
N LEU A 261 -9.96 24.34 -39.34
CA LEU A 261 -10.56 23.48 -38.35
C LEU A 261 -10.59 22.06 -38.89
N LYS A 262 -9.77 21.18 -38.34
CA LYS A 262 -9.61 19.80 -38.80
C LYS A 262 -9.99 18.82 -37.74
N ALA A 263 -10.97 17.95 -37.98
CA ALA A 263 -11.30 16.79 -37.16
C ALA A 263 -10.74 15.54 -37.86
N THR A 264 -9.96 14.76 -37.12
CA THR A 264 -9.37 13.52 -37.60
C THR A 264 -9.75 12.38 -36.66
N ILE A 265 -10.26 11.29 -37.20
CA ILE A 265 -10.54 10.04 -36.48
C ILE A 265 -9.57 8.99 -37.00
N THR A 266 -8.84 8.33 -36.08
CA THR A 266 -7.92 7.24 -36.43
C THR A 266 -8.32 6.00 -35.66
N GLN A 267 -8.53 4.88 -36.36
CA GLN A 267 -8.91 3.59 -35.80
C GLN A 267 -7.86 2.54 -36.18
N PRO A 268 -7.11 1.98 -35.21
CA PRO A 268 -6.29 0.79 -35.46
C PRO A 268 -7.20 -0.40 -35.76
N LEU A 269 -6.84 -1.19 -36.78
CA LEU A 269 -7.62 -2.34 -37.25
C LEU A 269 -6.94 -3.69 -36.88
N LEU A 270 -5.64 -3.71 -36.63
CA LEU A 270 -4.85 -4.88 -36.27
C LEU A 270 -4.16 -4.68 -34.91
N GLN A 271 -2.91 -4.22 -34.91
CA GLN A 271 -2.20 -3.96 -33.66
C GLN A 271 -2.89 -2.82 -32.87
N GLY A 272 -3.22 -3.07 -31.61
CA GLY A 272 -3.91 -2.09 -30.77
C GLY A 272 -5.43 -2.01 -30.98
N PHE A 273 -6.02 -2.93 -31.75
CA PHE A 273 -7.47 -3.00 -31.94
C PHE A 273 -8.17 -3.62 -30.73
N GLY A 274 -9.25 -3.00 -30.27
CA GLY A 274 -10.21 -3.55 -29.32
C GLY A 274 -9.86 -3.38 -27.84
N PHE A 275 -10.83 -3.69 -27.00
CA PHE A 275 -10.74 -3.53 -25.54
C PHE A 275 -9.59 -4.35 -24.90
N PRO A 276 -9.31 -5.62 -25.27
CA PRO A 276 -8.30 -6.39 -24.58
C PRO A 276 -6.90 -5.76 -24.60
N ALA A 277 -6.53 -5.13 -25.70
CA ALA A 277 -5.24 -4.47 -25.87
C ALA A 277 -5.16 -3.15 -25.08
N ASN A 278 -6.21 -2.33 -25.13
CA ASN A 278 -6.20 -0.96 -24.62
C ASN A 278 -6.63 -0.87 -23.15
N THR A 279 -7.53 -1.72 -22.66
CA THR A 279 -7.98 -1.71 -21.26
C THR A 279 -7.21 -2.64 -20.33
N ARG A 280 -6.08 -3.20 -20.78
CA ARG A 280 -5.28 -4.14 -19.99
C ARG A 280 -4.85 -3.56 -18.64
N PHE A 281 -4.39 -2.29 -18.60
CA PHE A 281 -4.00 -1.63 -17.35
C PHE A 281 -5.16 -1.49 -16.37
N ILE A 282 -6.37 -1.17 -16.87
CA ILE A 282 -7.58 -1.08 -16.03
C ILE A 282 -7.91 -2.45 -15.42
N ARG A 283 -7.81 -3.53 -16.21
CA ARG A 283 -8.09 -4.89 -15.75
C ARG A 283 -7.06 -5.36 -14.73
N ILE A 284 -5.77 -5.14 -15.02
CA ILE A 284 -4.68 -5.48 -14.10
C ILE A 284 -4.77 -4.63 -12.82
N ALA A 285 -5.10 -3.33 -12.90
CA ALA A 285 -5.28 -2.50 -11.73
C ALA A 285 -6.44 -2.96 -10.83
N LYS A 286 -7.56 -3.44 -11.42
CA LYS A 286 -8.65 -4.04 -10.67
C LYS A 286 -8.23 -5.34 -9.99
N ASN A 287 -7.52 -6.21 -10.69
CA ASN A 287 -6.95 -7.43 -10.11
C ASN A 287 -5.97 -7.09 -8.96
N ASN A 288 -5.13 -6.06 -9.14
CA ASN A 288 -4.21 -5.62 -8.09
C ASN A 288 -4.96 -5.04 -6.88
N ARG A 289 -6.12 -4.39 -7.11
CA ARG A 289 -6.95 -3.92 -6.00
C ARG A 289 -7.53 -5.11 -5.20
N GLU A 290 -8.02 -6.14 -5.89
CA GLU A 290 -8.48 -7.38 -5.27
C GLU A 290 -7.32 -8.12 -4.57
N LEU A 291 -6.14 -8.16 -5.20
CA LEU A 291 -4.93 -8.68 -4.60
C LEU A 291 -4.57 -7.97 -3.29
N THR A 292 -4.72 -6.63 -3.26
CA THR A 292 -4.44 -5.82 -2.05
C THR A 292 -5.44 -6.12 -0.94
N ASP A 293 -6.71 -6.42 -1.24
CA ASP A 293 -7.70 -6.86 -0.24
C ASP A 293 -7.30 -8.22 0.36
N VAL A 294 -6.85 -9.15 -0.48
CA VAL A 294 -6.35 -10.47 -0.02
C VAL A 294 -5.07 -10.32 0.82
N ALA A 295 -4.14 -9.47 0.39
CA ALA A 295 -2.91 -9.17 1.13
C ALA A 295 -3.21 -8.51 2.48
N PHE A 296 -4.23 -7.66 2.57
CA PHE A 296 -4.68 -7.09 3.83
C PHE A 296 -5.29 -8.16 4.76
N ARG A 297 -6.05 -9.12 4.21
CA ARG A 297 -6.54 -10.28 4.97
C ARG A 297 -5.37 -11.09 5.54
N LEU A 298 -4.33 -11.35 4.74
CA LEU A 298 -3.13 -12.04 5.19
C LEU A 298 -2.42 -11.27 6.30
N GLN A 299 -2.31 -9.93 6.17
CA GLN A 299 -1.74 -9.07 7.22
C GLN A 299 -2.49 -9.21 8.55
N ILE A 300 -3.83 -9.28 8.53
CA ILE A 300 -4.62 -9.48 9.74
C ILE A 300 -4.31 -10.85 10.36
N ILE A 301 -4.29 -11.92 9.53
CA ILE A 301 -3.98 -13.28 9.99
C ILE A 301 -2.62 -13.32 10.67
N ASP A 302 -1.57 -12.81 10.03
CA ASP A 302 -0.21 -12.80 10.59
C ASP A 302 -0.09 -11.91 11.83
N SER A 303 -0.81 -10.78 11.88
CA SER A 303 -0.82 -9.92 13.07
C SER A 303 -1.53 -10.58 14.25
N VAL A 304 -2.66 -11.25 14.03
CA VAL A 304 -3.39 -11.99 15.07
C VAL A 304 -2.56 -13.15 15.58
N ASP A 305 -1.95 -13.95 14.69
CA ASP A 305 -1.03 -15.02 15.05
C ASP A 305 0.12 -14.51 15.93
N GLN A 306 0.76 -13.41 15.53
CA GLN A 306 1.85 -12.81 16.31
C GLN A 306 1.40 -12.36 17.71
N ILE A 307 0.24 -11.71 17.81
CA ILE A 307 -0.28 -11.18 19.06
C ILE A 307 -0.67 -12.32 20.02
N GLU A 308 -1.27 -13.37 19.49
CA GLU A 308 -1.61 -14.55 20.29
C GLU A 308 -0.34 -15.26 20.78
N ASN A 309 0.67 -15.39 19.93
CA ASN A 309 1.97 -15.92 20.33
C ASN A 309 2.62 -15.11 21.46
N ILE A 310 2.61 -13.75 21.36
CA ILE A 310 3.12 -12.86 22.43
C ILE A 310 2.27 -13.01 23.71
N TYR A 311 0.95 -13.15 23.58
CA TYR A 311 0.06 -13.33 24.72
C TYR A 311 0.35 -14.62 25.49
N TRP A 312 0.55 -15.74 24.80
CA TRP A 312 0.88 -17.00 25.42
C TRP A 312 2.29 -17.02 26.02
N ASP A 313 3.25 -16.30 25.44
CA ASP A 313 4.57 -16.08 26.03
C ASP A 313 4.47 -15.26 27.33
N LEU A 314 3.61 -14.24 27.36
CA LEU A 314 3.31 -13.47 28.56
C LEU A 314 2.66 -14.33 29.64
N VAL A 315 1.71 -15.20 29.28
CA VAL A 315 1.07 -16.15 30.21
C VAL A 315 2.13 -17.09 30.81
N TYR A 316 3.01 -17.66 29.98
CA TYR A 316 4.11 -18.50 30.44
C TYR A 316 5.04 -17.74 31.39
N ALA A 317 5.49 -16.54 31.03
CA ALA A 317 6.39 -15.75 31.86
C ALA A 317 5.75 -15.37 33.21
N TYR A 318 4.44 -15.08 33.21
CA TYR A 318 3.68 -14.77 34.43
C TYR A 318 3.58 -15.97 35.34
N GLU A 319 3.20 -17.15 34.80
CA GLU A 319 3.10 -18.38 35.58
C GLU A 319 4.47 -18.86 36.09
N ASN A 320 5.50 -18.81 35.26
CA ASN A 320 6.86 -19.16 35.63
C ASN A 320 7.39 -18.26 36.75
N ALA A 321 7.16 -16.95 36.67
CA ALA A 321 7.54 -16.03 37.75
C ALA A 321 6.81 -16.36 39.07
N ARG A 322 5.53 -16.77 39.01
CA ARG A 322 4.76 -17.22 40.18
C ARG A 322 5.39 -18.48 40.79
N VAL A 323 5.64 -19.51 39.98
CA VAL A 323 6.25 -20.78 40.43
C VAL A 323 7.61 -20.54 41.06
N GLN A 324 8.48 -19.72 40.46
CA GLN A 324 9.80 -19.42 41.03
C GLN A 324 9.71 -18.63 42.34
N ASN A 325 8.75 -17.70 42.49
CA ASN A 325 8.53 -17.00 43.76
C ASN A 325 8.03 -17.95 44.86
N GLU A 326 7.12 -18.88 44.54
CA GLU A 326 6.64 -19.91 45.48
C GLU A 326 7.80 -20.82 45.90
N ASN A 327 8.66 -21.24 44.97
CA ASN A 327 9.84 -22.05 45.27
C ASN A 327 10.82 -21.32 46.20
N LEU A 328 11.11 -20.04 45.93
CA LEU A 328 11.97 -19.21 46.79
C LEU A 328 11.37 -19.04 48.19
N ALA A 329 10.07 -18.80 48.32
CA ALA A 329 9.39 -18.66 49.61
C ALA A 329 9.49 -19.96 50.43
N PHE A 330 9.34 -21.12 49.77
CA PHE A 330 9.52 -22.42 50.40
C PHE A 330 10.98 -22.62 50.87
N ALA A 331 11.97 -22.31 50.03
CA ALA A 331 13.39 -22.42 50.38
C ALA A 331 13.77 -21.48 51.55
N GLN A 332 13.25 -20.27 51.59
CA GLN A 332 13.46 -19.31 52.67
C GLN A 332 12.86 -19.81 54.01
N LYS A 333 11.63 -20.37 53.98
CA LYS A 333 11.01 -20.99 55.11
C LYS A 333 11.86 -22.16 55.63
N THR A 334 12.28 -23.03 54.74
CA THR A 334 13.12 -24.17 55.04
C THR A 334 14.47 -23.76 55.66
N LEU A 335 15.11 -22.70 55.11
CA LEU A 335 16.34 -22.12 55.70
C LEU A 335 16.10 -21.62 57.15
N SER A 336 14.97 -20.94 57.40
CA SER A 336 14.61 -20.47 58.74
C SER A 336 14.45 -21.64 59.71
N ASP A 337 13.77 -22.69 59.29
CA ASP A 337 13.55 -23.88 60.11
C ASP A 337 14.87 -24.67 60.36
N THR A 338 15.73 -24.77 59.33
CA THR A 338 17.08 -25.37 59.46
C THR A 338 17.95 -24.61 60.46
N LYS A 339 17.93 -23.27 60.46
CA LYS A 339 18.67 -22.45 61.43
C LYS A 339 18.24 -22.74 62.84
N LYS A 340 16.92 -22.85 63.15
CA LYS A 340 16.39 -23.20 64.46
C LYS A 340 16.82 -24.58 64.85
N GLN A 341 16.81 -25.57 63.97
CA GLN A 341 17.22 -26.93 64.22
C GLN A 341 18.73 -27.06 64.55
N VAL A 342 19.57 -26.27 63.89
CA VAL A 342 21.01 -26.19 64.21
C VAL A 342 21.23 -25.52 65.59
N GLU A 343 20.47 -24.44 65.88
CA GLU A 343 20.55 -23.72 67.15
C GLU A 343 20.20 -24.62 68.35
N ILE A 344 19.20 -25.48 68.18
CA ILE A 344 18.84 -26.48 69.23
C ILE A 344 19.71 -27.76 69.18
N GLY A 345 20.71 -27.82 68.31
CA GLY A 345 21.68 -28.92 68.20
C GLY A 345 21.17 -30.19 67.51
N SER A 346 20.02 -30.15 66.80
CA SER A 346 19.46 -31.32 66.11
C SER A 346 20.03 -31.52 64.69
N LEU A 347 20.66 -30.48 64.06
CA LEU A 347 21.30 -30.56 62.77
C LEU A 347 22.74 -30.01 62.77
N ALA A 348 23.56 -30.49 61.88
CA ALA A 348 24.92 -29.97 61.66
C ALA A 348 24.95 -28.57 61.02
N PRO A 349 25.88 -27.68 61.43
CA PRO A 349 25.95 -26.32 60.90
C PRO A 349 26.11 -26.23 59.34
N ILE A 350 26.64 -27.27 58.74
CA ILE A 350 26.81 -27.33 57.22
C ILE A 350 25.47 -27.34 56.51
N GLU A 351 24.39 -27.78 57.11
CA GLU A 351 23.05 -27.82 56.51
C GLU A 351 22.50 -26.41 56.36
N VAL A 352 22.87 -25.44 57.21
CA VAL A 352 22.54 -24.03 57.01
C VAL A 352 23.20 -23.46 55.77
N VAL A 353 24.48 -23.81 55.52
CA VAL A 353 25.22 -23.36 54.36
C VAL A 353 24.60 -23.91 53.05
N ARG A 354 24.17 -25.19 53.08
CA ARG A 354 23.46 -25.80 51.93
C ARG A 354 22.13 -25.12 51.65
N ALA A 355 21.32 -24.90 52.68
CA ALA A 355 20.05 -24.20 52.55
C ALA A 355 20.22 -22.74 52.08
N GLN A 356 21.28 -22.03 52.51
CA GLN A 356 21.62 -20.69 52.02
C GLN A 356 22.01 -20.72 50.53
N SER A 357 22.77 -21.72 50.08
CA SER A 357 23.11 -21.88 48.66
C SER A 357 21.87 -22.10 47.80
N THR A 358 20.90 -22.91 48.25
CA THR A 358 19.63 -23.11 47.53
C THR A 358 18.82 -21.82 47.42
N VAL A 359 18.70 -21.07 48.53
CA VAL A 359 18.02 -19.76 48.52
C VAL A 359 18.68 -18.78 47.54
N ALA A 360 20.01 -18.78 47.47
CA ALA A 360 20.74 -17.93 46.53
C ALA A 360 20.49 -18.32 45.06
N GLN A 361 20.43 -19.62 44.77
CA GLN A 361 20.09 -20.15 43.45
C GLN A 361 18.63 -19.78 43.04
N ASP A 362 17.68 -20.01 43.96
CA ASP A 362 16.27 -19.69 43.70
C ASP A 362 16.07 -18.18 43.55
N GLN A 363 16.79 -17.34 44.29
CA GLN A 363 16.77 -15.89 44.12
C GLN A 363 17.25 -15.46 42.72
N GLN A 364 18.27 -16.12 42.16
CA GLN A 364 18.74 -15.92 40.82
C GLN A 364 17.64 -16.28 39.78
N GLN A 365 16.97 -17.41 39.96
CA GLN A 365 15.89 -17.87 39.09
C GLN A 365 14.69 -16.90 39.11
N VAL A 366 14.31 -16.42 40.31
CA VAL A 366 13.27 -15.40 40.46
C VAL A 366 13.65 -14.11 39.67
N THR A 367 14.89 -13.65 39.80
CA THR A 367 15.36 -12.46 39.09
C THR A 367 15.26 -12.63 37.57
N GLN A 368 15.67 -13.80 37.06
CA GLN A 368 15.55 -14.12 35.62
C GLN A 368 14.08 -14.16 35.18
N ALA A 369 13.22 -14.84 35.94
CA ALA A 369 11.80 -14.97 35.60
C ALA A 369 11.09 -13.60 35.62
N GLN A 370 11.39 -12.74 36.60
CA GLN A 370 10.85 -11.37 36.67
C GLN A 370 11.33 -10.50 35.52
N THR A 371 12.61 -10.60 35.12
CA THR A 371 13.14 -9.85 33.97
C THR A 371 12.48 -10.30 32.66
N ASN A 372 12.28 -11.61 32.49
CA ASN A 372 11.56 -12.13 31.32
C ASN A 372 10.10 -11.66 31.30
N LEU A 373 9.42 -11.66 32.43
CA LEU A 373 8.06 -11.15 32.57
C LEU A 373 7.97 -9.68 32.17
N GLN A 374 8.91 -8.84 32.62
CA GLN A 374 8.97 -7.42 32.25
C GLN A 374 9.17 -7.23 30.74
N LEU A 375 9.99 -8.06 30.11
CA LEU A 375 10.22 -8.02 28.67
C LEU A 375 8.93 -8.38 27.90
N GLU A 376 8.26 -9.49 28.27
CA GLU A 376 7.02 -9.91 27.61
C GLU A 376 5.89 -8.89 27.80
N GLN A 377 5.80 -8.25 28.97
CA GLN A 377 4.87 -7.15 29.20
C GLN A 377 5.16 -5.95 28.28
N LEU A 378 6.44 -5.64 28.05
CA LEU A 378 6.82 -4.55 27.13
C LEU A 378 6.49 -4.89 25.68
N LEU A 379 6.79 -6.11 25.23
CA LEU A 379 6.45 -6.60 23.89
C LEU A 379 4.94 -6.56 23.65
N MET A 380 4.15 -7.03 24.63
CA MET A 380 2.70 -7.01 24.56
C MET A 380 2.15 -5.58 24.49
N LYS A 381 2.64 -4.67 25.32
CA LYS A 381 2.25 -3.25 25.24
C LYS A 381 2.58 -2.65 23.89
N ASN A 382 3.76 -2.92 23.34
CA ASN A 382 4.14 -2.43 22.02
C ASN A 382 3.24 -2.97 20.90
N ALA A 383 2.81 -4.22 20.99
CA ALA A 383 1.93 -4.83 19.98
C ALA A 383 0.50 -4.25 20.00
N LEU A 384 0.03 -3.79 21.17
CA LEU A 384 -1.35 -3.34 21.40
C LEU A 384 -1.54 -1.81 21.35
N THR A 385 -0.46 -1.03 21.22
CA THR A 385 -0.53 0.43 21.32
C THR A 385 0.11 1.11 20.14
N ARG A 386 -0.44 2.27 19.76
CA ARG A 386 0.18 3.16 18.75
C ARG A 386 1.32 3.98 19.35
N THR A 387 1.22 4.28 20.62
CA THR A 387 2.23 5.07 21.35
C THR A 387 2.31 4.67 22.80
N LEU A 388 3.54 4.55 23.31
CA LEU A 388 3.86 4.34 24.73
C LEU A 388 4.23 5.65 25.46
N LYS A 389 3.87 6.79 24.90
CA LYS A 389 4.21 8.10 25.50
C LYS A 389 3.46 8.41 26.78
N ASP A 390 2.32 7.75 27.02
CA ASP A 390 1.61 7.86 28.29
C ASP A 390 2.39 7.17 29.42
N PRO A 391 2.85 7.90 30.46
CA PRO A 391 3.61 7.33 31.56
C PRO A 391 2.82 6.27 32.35
N ALA A 392 1.50 6.44 32.46
CA ALA A 392 0.64 5.48 33.17
C ALA A 392 0.63 4.12 32.48
N LEU A 393 0.49 4.12 31.15
CA LEU A 393 0.53 2.91 30.34
C LEU A 393 1.94 2.30 30.27
N ALA A 394 2.97 3.14 30.15
CA ALA A 394 4.35 2.66 30.07
C ALA A 394 4.77 1.87 31.32
N THR A 395 4.35 2.32 32.50
CA THR A 395 4.68 1.69 33.79
C THR A 395 3.70 0.61 34.25
N ALA A 396 2.50 0.54 33.65
CA ALA A 396 1.47 -0.43 34.03
C ALA A 396 1.97 -1.87 33.90
N GLU A 397 1.68 -2.69 34.91
CA GLU A 397 1.88 -4.13 34.88
C GLU A 397 0.76 -4.78 34.05
N VAL A 398 1.09 -5.67 33.11
CA VAL A 398 0.10 -6.41 32.31
C VAL A 398 -0.20 -7.74 32.99
N ILE A 399 -1.47 -7.96 33.33
CA ILE A 399 -1.95 -9.18 33.97
C ILE A 399 -2.80 -9.97 32.99
N PRO A 400 -2.36 -11.14 32.51
CA PRO A 400 -3.18 -11.99 31.67
C PRO A 400 -4.34 -12.60 32.48
N THR A 401 -5.57 -12.42 31.92
CA THR A 401 -6.80 -12.90 32.59
C THR A 401 -7.37 -14.18 31.98
N SER A 402 -6.81 -14.64 30.84
CA SER A 402 -7.22 -15.88 30.19
C SER A 402 -6.28 -17.02 30.54
N THR A 403 -6.82 -18.23 30.63
CA THR A 403 -6.09 -19.49 30.82
C THR A 403 -6.54 -20.50 29.77
N MET A 404 -5.69 -21.48 29.50
CA MET A 404 -5.91 -22.53 28.51
C MET A 404 -6.94 -23.55 28.98
N ASP A 405 -7.87 -23.93 28.10
CA ASP A 405 -8.78 -25.05 28.32
C ASP A 405 -8.44 -26.19 27.35
N ILE A 406 -7.60 -27.11 27.84
CA ILE A 406 -7.16 -28.23 27.02
C ILE A 406 -8.27 -29.29 27.00
N PRO A 407 -8.89 -29.57 25.82
CA PRO A 407 -9.96 -30.54 25.71
C PRO A 407 -9.49 -31.95 26.10
N ALA A 408 -10.39 -32.78 26.63
CA ALA A 408 -10.08 -34.15 26.99
C ALA A 408 -9.68 -35.01 25.79
N GLU A 409 -10.39 -34.82 24.67
CA GLU A 409 -10.12 -35.45 23.39
C GLU A 409 -9.87 -34.37 22.32
N GLU A 410 -8.83 -34.57 21.50
CA GLU A 410 -8.55 -33.70 20.37
C GLU A 410 -9.53 -33.97 19.23
N PRO A 411 -10.21 -32.98 18.66
CA PRO A 411 -11.00 -33.16 17.47
C PRO A 411 -10.06 -33.50 16.29
N THR A 412 -10.00 -34.77 15.94
CA THR A 412 -9.15 -35.25 14.83
C THR A 412 -9.92 -35.18 13.53
N ALA A 413 -9.63 -34.15 12.71
CA ALA A 413 -10.06 -34.13 11.32
C ALA A 413 -9.06 -34.93 10.45
N PRO A 414 -9.53 -35.66 9.42
CA PRO A 414 -8.65 -36.32 8.46
C PRO A 414 -7.71 -35.32 7.79
N THR A 415 -6.43 -35.69 7.64
CA THR A 415 -5.41 -34.80 7.07
C THR A 415 -5.77 -34.29 5.67
N GLU A 416 -6.37 -35.15 4.83
CA GLU A 416 -6.76 -34.78 3.48
C GLU A 416 -7.90 -33.74 3.46
N ASP A 417 -8.82 -33.77 4.42
CA ASP A 417 -9.89 -32.80 4.54
C ASP A 417 -9.33 -31.42 4.93
N LEU A 418 -8.39 -31.40 5.89
CA LEU A 418 -7.68 -30.18 6.29
C LEU A 418 -6.88 -29.56 5.14
N ILE A 419 -6.23 -30.40 4.31
CA ILE A 419 -5.50 -29.91 3.12
C ILE A 419 -6.46 -29.34 2.08
N ASN A 420 -7.57 -30.03 1.79
CA ASN A 420 -8.57 -29.55 0.83
C ASN A 420 -9.19 -28.22 1.29
N GLU A 421 -9.41 -28.07 2.57
CA GLU A 421 -9.89 -26.84 3.19
C GLU A 421 -8.85 -25.71 3.05
N ALA A 422 -7.59 -25.97 3.38
CA ALA A 422 -6.49 -25.03 3.19
C ALA A 422 -6.35 -24.56 1.74
N LEU A 423 -6.45 -25.49 0.77
CA LEU A 423 -6.41 -25.17 -0.66
C LEU A 423 -7.59 -24.28 -1.12
N GLY A 424 -8.69 -24.26 -0.36
CA GLY A 424 -9.86 -23.40 -0.60
C GLY A 424 -9.73 -22.00 0.02
N HIS A 425 -9.13 -21.89 1.21
CA HIS A 425 -9.24 -20.69 2.06
C HIS A 425 -7.93 -19.88 2.20
N ARG A 426 -6.76 -20.48 1.88
CA ARG A 426 -5.46 -19.81 2.02
C ARG A 426 -5.35 -18.56 1.13
N ALA A 427 -5.05 -17.44 1.74
CA ALA A 427 -4.91 -16.13 1.09
C ALA A 427 -3.82 -16.14 0.00
N GLU A 428 -2.69 -16.79 0.25
CA GLU A 428 -1.54 -16.86 -0.67
C GLU A 428 -1.88 -17.60 -1.98
N LEU A 429 -2.79 -18.58 -1.93
CA LEU A 429 -3.27 -19.27 -3.11
C LEU A 429 -4.21 -18.37 -3.93
N VAL A 430 -5.09 -17.62 -3.28
CA VAL A 430 -5.97 -16.65 -3.94
C VAL A 430 -5.11 -15.57 -4.62
N GLU A 431 -4.11 -15.06 -3.92
CA GLU A 431 -3.14 -14.07 -4.42
C GLU A 431 -2.42 -14.61 -5.68
N SER A 432 -1.89 -15.81 -5.62
CA SER A 432 -1.20 -16.45 -6.74
C SER A 432 -2.12 -16.70 -7.96
N ARG A 433 -3.40 -17.02 -7.74
CA ARG A 433 -4.41 -17.17 -8.82
C ARG A 433 -4.74 -15.82 -9.47
N ILE A 434 -4.84 -14.75 -8.70
CA ILE A 434 -5.06 -13.40 -9.22
C ILE A 434 -3.84 -12.92 -10.04
N ASP A 435 -2.60 -13.18 -9.57
CA ASP A 435 -1.38 -12.86 -10.34
C ASP A 435 -1.34 -13.65 -11.65
N LEU A 436 -1.66 -14.94 -11.63
CA LEU A 436 -1.76 -15.77 -12.84
C LEU A 436 -2.77 -15.20 -13.85
N ASN A 437 -3.94 -14.74 -13.40
CA ASN A 437 -4.93 -14.09 -14.25
C ASN A 437 -4.40 -12.77 -14.84
N SER A 438 -3.67 -11.98 -14.07
CA SER A 438 -3.05 -10.72 -14.54
C SER A 438 -1.99 -10.99 -15.61
N ARG A 439 -1.22 -12.07 -15.49
CA ARG A 439 -0.25 -12.52 -16.52
C ARG A 439 -0.94 -13.04 -17.77
N ASP A 440 -2.08 -13.74 -17.66
CA ASP A 440 -2.88 -14.17 -18.81
C ASP A 440 -3.43 -12.97 -19.58
N ILE A 441 -3.96 -11.94 -18.87
CA ILE A 441 -4.41 -10.68 -19.48
C ILE A 441 -3.26 -10.01 -20.24
N SER A 442 -2.08 -9.93 -19.63
CA SER A 442 -0.89 -9.36 -20.26
C SER A 442 -0.46 -10.16 -21.50
N ASN A 443 -0.41 -11.49 -21.41
CA ASN A 443 -0.02 -12.37 -22.51
C ASN A 443 -0.98 -12.22 -23.71
N LYS A 444 -2.29 -12.16 -23.45
CA LYS A 444 -3.30 -11.91 -24.51
C LYS A 444 -3.11 -10.54 -25.17
N ALA A 445 -2.81 -9.51 -24.40
CA ALA A 445 -2.58 -8.17 -24.91
C ALA A 445 -1.27 -8.07 -25.74
N VAL A 446 -0.20 -8.72 -25.26
CA VAL A 446 1.10 -8.74 -25.95
C VAL A 446 1.04 -9.47 -27.30
N ARG A 447 0.19 -10.47 -27.46
CA ARG A 447 -0.01 -11.16 -28.76
C ARG A 447 -0.42 -10.18 -29.87
N SER A 448 -1.11 -9.08 -29.54
CA SER A 448 -1.43 -8.04 -30.51
C SER A 448 -0.19 -7.30 -31.05
N ALA A 449 0.93 -7.28 -30.28
CA ALA A 449 2.18 -6.67 -30.72
C ALA A 449 2.90 -7.45 -31.83
N LEU A 450 2.50 -8.70 -32.10
CA LEU A 450 3.00 -9.49 -33.22
C LEU A 450 2.39 -9.04 -34.57
N LEU A 451 1.23 -8.40 -34.53
CA LEU A 451 0.51 -7.96 -35.71
C LEU A 451 1.13 -6.70 -36.31
N PRO A 452 1.08 -6.50 -37.63
CA PRO A 452 1.42 -5.23 -38.24
C PRO A 452 0.43 -4.12 -37.78
N THR A 453 0.85 -2.87 -37.84
CA THR A 453 -0.06 -1.74 -37.63
C THR A 453 -0.83 -1.47 -38.93
N LEU A 454 -2.16 -1.50 -38.86
CA LEU A 454 -3.05 -1.07 -39.89
C LEU A 454 -4.05 -0.08 -39.29
N ASN A 455 -3.92 1.18 -39.67
CA ASN A 455 -4.78 2.24 -39.16
C ASN A 455 -5.68 2.75 -40.28
N LEU A 456 -6.98 2.76 -40.05
CA LEU A 456 -7.96 3.50 -40.85
C LEU A 456 -8.04 4.93 -40.26
N PHE A 457 -7.88 5.91 -41.11
CA PHE A 457 -8.12 7.30 -40.71
C PHE A 457 -9.10 7.99 -41.65
N ALA A 458 -9.88 8.86 -41.08
CA ALA A 458 -10.76 9.77 -41.83
C ALA A 458 -10.62 11.15 -41.24
N TYR A 459 -10.64 12.16 -42.11
CA TYR A 459 -10.62 13.53 -41.64
C TYR A 459 -11.58 14.41 -42.46
N TYR A 460 -12.03 15.44 -41.77
CA TYR A 460 -12.77 16.54 -42.34
C TYR A 460 -12.15 17.86 -41.86
N SER A 461 -11.86 18.78 -42.82
CA SER A 461 -11.27 20.08 -42.52
C SER A 461 -12.01 21.18 -43.28
N GLY A 462 -12.36 22.22 -42.56
CA GLY A 462 -12.72 23.50 -43.18
C GLY A 462 -11.48 24.39 -43.24
N VAL A 463 -11.28 25.08 -44.36
CA VAL A 463 -10.18 26.02 -44.52
C VAL A 463 -10.76 27.41 -44.84
N GLY A 464 -10.30 28.42 -44.12
CA GLY A 464 -10.61 29.81 -44.33
C GLY A 464 -9.37 30.60 -44.69
N VAL A 465 -9.45 31.37 -45.73
CA VAL A 465 -8.37 32.24 -46.22
C VAL A 465 -8.87 33.67 -46.26
N GLY A 466 -8.06 34.58 -45.76
CA GLY A 466 -8.41 36.00 -45.72
C GLY A 466 -7.17 36.89 -45.71
N GLY A 467 -7.43 38.14 -45.53
CA GLY A 467 -6.40 39.17 -45.45
C GLY A 467 -6.72 40.43 -46.23
N THR A 468 -5.76 41.31 -46.35
CA THR A 468 -5.88 42.55 -47.10
C THR A 468 -4.83 42.58 -48.18
N GLN A 469 -5.14 43.29 -49.26
CA GLN A 469 -4.19 43.46 -50.37
C GLN A 469 -2.85 44.03 -49.83
N ASN A 470 -1.77 43.46 -50.29
CA ASN A 470 -0.44 43.91 -49.90
C ASN A 470 -0.15 45.24 -50.68
N PRO A 471 0.05 46.36 -49.98
CA PRO A 471 0.33 47.65 -50.64
C PRO A 471 1.66 47.65 -51.45
N LEU A 472 2.53 46.68 -51.18
CA LEU A 472 3.81 46.51 -51.86
C LEU A 472 3.74 45.52 -53.02
N ALA A 473 2.59 44.89 -53.25
CA ALA A 473 2.44 43.90 -54.33
C ALA A 473 2.72 44.52 -55.74
N VAL A 474 3.51 43.78 -56.50
CA VAL A 474 3.84 44.22 -57.88
C VAL A 474 2.65 44.12 -58.81
N CYS A 475 1.94 42.98 -58.75
CA CYS A 475 0.76 42.76 -59.60
C CYS A 475 -0.49 43.36 -58.96
N GLY A 476 -1.28 44.12 -59.72
CA GLY A 476 -2.52 44.72 -59.22
C GLY A 476 -2.34 46.05 -58.47
N ASN A 477 -1.14 46.56 -58.30
CA ASN A 477 -0.89 47.81 -57.60
C ASN A 477 -0.64 48.93 -58.65
N PRO A 478 -1.46 49.96 -58.68
CA PRO A 478 -1.30 51.09 -59.64
C PRO A 478 0.06 51.80 -59.54
N SER A 479 0.67 51.80 -58.36
CA SER A 479 1.95 52.44 -58.14
C SER A 479 3.14 51.68 -58.72
N THR A 480 2.96 50.40 -59.09
CA THR A 480 4.02 49.51 -59.60
C THR A 480 3.84 49.14 -61.10
N ILE A 481 3.04 49.90 -61.88
CA ILE A 481 2.72 49.61 -63.32
C ILE A 481 3.96 49.36 -64.13
N LYS A 482 5.06 50.10 -63.89
CA LYS A 482 6.31 49.94 -64.65
C LYS A 482 7.03 48.62 -64.34
N LEU A 483 6.82 48.05 -63.12
CA LEU A 483 7.40 46.79 -62.69
C LEU A 483 6.56 45.60 -63.15
N GLN A 484 5.26 45.77 -63.33
CA GLN A 484 4.31 44.73 -63.75
C GLN A 484 4.69 44.05 -65.07
N SER A 485 5.18 44.84 -66.05
CA SER A 485 5.62 44.29 -67.30
C SER A 485 6.93 43.48 -67.21
N ILE A 486 7.78 43.85 -66.29
CA ILE A 486 9.05 43.16 -66.04
C ILE A 486 8.81 41.78 -65.30
N PHE A 487 7.82 41.75 -64.46
CA PHE A 487 7.51 40.55 -63.67
C PHE A 487 6.40 39.64 -64.22
N GLY A 488 5.92 39.95 -65.44
CA GLY A 488 4.98 39.11 -66.18
C GLY A 488 3.58 39.07 -65.60
N CYS A 489 3.14 40.12 -64.93
CA CYS A 489 1.76 40.21 -64.43
C CYS A 489 0.74 40.11 -65.60
N ALA A 490 -0.33 39.35 -65.41
CA ALA A 490 -1.37 39.20 -66.40
C ALA A 490 -1.98 40.58 -66.76
N SER A 491 -2.13 40.87 -68.02
CA SER A 491 -2.56 42.18 -68.51
C SER A 491 -4.02 42.54 -68.20
N ASN A 492 -4.78 41.70 -67.58
CA ASN A 492 -6.18 41.89 -67.16
C ASN A 492 -6.35 42.49 -65.76
N THR A 493 -5.27 42.86 -65.09
CA THR A 493 -5.38 43.60 -63.84
C THR A 493 -5.76 45.02 -64.12
N ILE A 494 -7.03 45.43 -63.89
CA ILE A 494 -7.54 46.75 -64.06
C ILE A 494 -6.83 47.69 -63.10
N PRO A 495 -6.06 48.71 -63.60
CA PRO A 495 -5.19 49.51 -62.73
C PRO A 495 -5.92 50.43 -61.73
N ASN A 496 -7.23 50.59 -61.85
CA ASN A 496 -7.97 51.68 -61.20
C ASN A 496 -9.01 51.17 -60.13
N ASP A 497 -9.15 49.90 -59.91
CA ASP A 497 -10.06 49.40 -58.86
C ASP A 497 -9.40 48.31 -58.04
N PRO A 498 -8.58 48.66 -56.99
CA PRO A 498 -7.91 47.72 -56.16
C PRO A 498 -8.86 46.86 -55.32
N GLU A 499 -10.10 47.26 -55.08
CA GLU A 499 -11.08 46.49 -54.33
C GLU A 499 -11.62 45.29 -55.11
N THR A 500 -11.56 45.29 -56.43
CA THR A 500 -12.07 44.17 -57.24
C THR A 500 -11.08 43.03 -57.44
N ILE A 501 -9.78 43.27 -57.25
CA ILE A 501 -8.75 42.25 -57.53
C ILE A 501 -8.53 41.33 -56.35
N PHE A 502 -8.48 41.87 -55.16
CA PHE A 502 -8.34 41.12 -53.87
C PHE A 502 -9.25 41.80 -52.86
N PRO A 503 -10.52 41.36 -52.75
CA PRO A 503 -11.42 41.90 -51.74
C PRO A 503 -10.83 41.64 -50.35
N SER A 504 -10.83 42.66 -49.46
CA SER A 504 -10.40 42.55 -48.12
C SER A 504 -11.33 41.57 -47.38
N THR A 505 -10.77 40.46 -46.93
CA THR A 505 -11.49 39.46 -46.17
C THR A 505 -11.05 39.56 -44.70
N PRO A 506 -11.85 40.16 -43.81
CA PRO A 506 -11.52 40.29 -42.40
C PRO A 506 -11.53 38.93 -41.69
N ILE A 507 -10.96 38.90 -40.51
CA ILE A 507 -10.83 37.67 -39.72
C ILE A 507 -12.19 37.01 -39.43
N GLY A 508 -13.27 37.80 -39.27
CA GLY A 508 -14.62 37.26 -39.06
C GLY A 508 -15.13 36.45 -40.25
N ASP A 509 -14.88 36.93 -41.49
CA ASP A 509 -15.27 36.22 -42.70
C ASP A 509 -14.40 35.00 -42.97
N THR A 510 -13.13 35.04 -42.55
CA THR A 510 -12.26 33.85 -42.55
C THR A 510 -12.83 32.74 -41.64
N PHE A 511 -13.36 33.09 -40.46
CA PHE A 511 -14.06 32.14 -39.58
C PHE A 511 -15.39 31.66 -40.15
N ASN A 512 -16.17 32.56 -40.80
CA ASN A 512 -17.41 32.16 -41.43
C ASN A 512 -17.18 31.13 -42.55
N GLN A 513 -16.05 31.20 -43.29
CA GLN A 513 -15.67 30.20 -44.29
C GLN A 513 -15.47 28.81 -43.63
N LEU A 514 -14.91 28.74 -42.40
CA LEU A 514 -14.74 27.48 -41.66
C LEU A 514 -16.11 26.88 -41.31
N VAL A 515 -17.01 27.68 -40.73
CA VAL A 515 -18.32 27.22 -40.26
C VAL A 515 -19.23 26.83 -41.40
N ASN A 516 -19.25 27.62 -42.46
CA ASN A 516 -20.07 27.39 -43.66
C ASN A 516 -19.47 26.35 -44.60
N SER A 517 -18.30 25.77 -44.24
CA SER A 517 -17.63 24.76 -45.06
C SER A 517 -17.44 25.21 -46.54
N THR A 518 -17.03 26.44 -46.74
CA THR A 518 -16.85 27.01 -48.06
C THR A 518 -15.76 26.30 -48.86
N ASN A 519 -14.68 25.90 -48.17
CA ASN A 519 -13.54 25.18 -48.73
C ASN A 519 -13.30 23.89 -47.91
N PRO A 520 -14.09 22.82 -48.12
CA PRO A 520 -13.94 21.60 -47.39
C PRO A 520 -12.78 20.76 -47.92
N ASP A 521 -11.92 20.29 -47.02
CA ASP A 521 -10.94 19.24 -47.29
C ASP A 521 -11.34 17.98 -46.52
N LYS A 522 -11.55 16.86 -47.19
CA LYS A 522 -11.99 15.59 -46.63
C LYS A 522 -11.27 14.43 -47.26
N GLY A 523 -10.90 13.45 -46.42
CA GLY A 523 -10.23 12.26 -46.91
C GLY A 523 -10.42 11.08 -45.97
N ILE A 524 -10.29 9.92 -46.56
CA ILE A 524 -10.23 8.63 -45.87
C ILE A 524 -9.02 7.88 -46.42
N GLY A 525 -8.29 7.21 -45.55
CA GLY A 525 -7.11 6.46 -45.95
C GLY A 525 -6.77 5.35 -45.00
N LEU A 526 -5.89 4.46 -45.46
CA LEU A 526 -5.32 3.38 -44.69
C LEU A 526 -3.81 3.54 -44.60
N THR A 527 -3.26 3.42 -43.42
CA THR A 527 -1.82 3.38 -43.22
C THR A 527 -1.42 1.99 -42.73
N LEU A 528 -0.59 1.30 -43.49
CA LEU A 528 -0.06 -0.03 -43.17
C LEU A 528 1.42 0.09 -42.91
N ASN A 529 1.86 -0.40 -41.72
CA ASN A 529 3.27 -0.51 -41.37
C ASN A 529 3.57 -1.96 -40.98
N ILE A 530 4.42 -2.62 -41.73
CA ILE A 530 4.81 -4.02 -41.54
C ILE A 530 6.28 -4.10 -41.10
N PRO A 531 6.59 -4.39 -39.84
CA PRO A 531 7.97 -4.62 -39.41
C PRO A 531 8.49 -5.95 -39.99
N LEU A 532 9.42 -5.90 -40.95
CA LEU A 532 9.87 -7.08 -41.69
C LEU A 532 10.48 -8.19 -40.80
N ARG A 533 11.09 -7.85 -39.66
CA ARG A 533 11.67 -8.84 -38.73
C ARG A 533 10.94 -8.97 -37.42
N ASN A 534 10.17 -7.98 -37.00
CA ASN A 534 9.38 -7.90 -35.75
C ASN A 534 10.03 -8.56 -34.51
N ARG A 535 11.34 -8.40 -34.35
CA ARG A 535 12.12 -9.04 -33.26
C ARG A 535 11.67 -8.57 -31.89
N ALA A 536 11.31 -7.30 -31.75
CA ALA A 536 10.83 -6.75 -30.47
C ALA A 536 9.49 -7.39 -30.04
N GLY A 537 8.51 -7.46 -30.96
CA GLY A 537 7.22 -8.10 -30.70
C GLY A 537 7.37 -9.58 -30.33
N GLN A 538 8.21 -10.32 -31.08
CA GLN A 538 8.51 -11.73 -30.78
C GLN A 538 9.16 -11.91 -29.41
N ALA A 539 10.17 -11.10 -29.07
CA ALA A 539 10.87 -11.20 -27.78
C ALA A 539 9.93 -10.91 -26.59
N VAL A 540 9.10 -9.89 -26.70
CA VAL A 540 8.13 -9.53 -25.66
C VAL A 540 7.06 -10.62 -25.50
N GLN A 541 6.57 -11.19 -26.60
CA GLN A 541 5.57 -12.27 -26.54
C GLN A 541 6.14 -13.55 -25.93
N ILE A 542 7.32 -14.00 -26.39
CA ILE A 542 7.98 -15.20 -25.83
C ILE A 542 8.24 -15.01 -24.33
N ARG A 543 8.74 -13.85 -23.93
CA ARG A 543 8.98 -13.52 -22.52
C ARG A 543 7.69 -13.59 -21.71
N SER A 544 6.62 -12.98 -22.18
CA SER A 544 5.31 -12.98 -21.49
C SER A 544 4.75 -14.41 -21.35
N GLU A 545 4.92 -15.26 -22.37
CA GLU A 545 4.53 -16.67 -22.31
C GLU A 545 5.35 -17.47 -21.28
N LEU A 546 6.65 -17.22 -21.23
CA LEU A 546 7.54 -17.85 -20.24
C LEU A 546 7.20 -17.42 -18.82
N GLU A 547 6.91 -16.14 -18.60
CA GLU A 547 6.48 -15.62 -17.31
C GLU A 547 5.13 -16.21 -16.87
N TYR A 548 4.19 -16.39 -17.79
CA TYR A 548 2.92 -17.05 -17.49
C TYR A 548 3.12 -18.52 -17.06
N ARG A 549 3.96 -19.28 -17.79
CA ARG A 549 4.30 -20.67 -17.41
C ARG A 549 5.03 -20.75 -16.08
N GLN A 550 5.93 -19.80 -15.82
CA GLN A 550 6.64 -19.72 -14.54
C GLN A 550 5.65 -19.48 -13.38
N ALA A 551 4.66 -18.61 -13.57
CA ALA A 551 3.61 -18.37 -12.58
C ALA A 551 2.72 -19.61 -12.34
N GLN A 552 2.42 -20.41 -13.39
CA GLN A 552 1.72 -21.69 -13.23
C GLN A 552 2.51 -22.68 -12.36
N MET A 553 3.83 -22.80 -12.61
CA MET A 553 4.69 -23.69 -11.80
C MET A 553 4.79 -23.19 -10.35
N ARG A 554 4.82 -21.88 -10.15
CA ARG A 554 4.84 -21.31 -8.81
C ARG A 554 3.54 -21.58 -8.04
N LEU A 555 2.37 -21.45 -8.68
CA LEU A 555 1.10 -21.82 -8.06
C LEU A 555 1.13 -23.27 -7.57
N GLN A 556 1.59 -24.21 -8.42
CA GLN A 556 1.73 -25.62 -8.04
C GLN A 556 2.73 -25.81 -6.88
N GLN A 557 3.82 -25.05 -6.86
CA GLN A 557 4.77 -25.06 -5.75
C GLN A 557 4.12 -24.61 -4.43
N ILE A 558 3.30 -23.54 -4.47
CA ILE A 558 2.58 -23.04 -3.28
C ILE A 558 1.54 -24.07 -2.82
N GLU A 559 0.80 -24.70 -3.72
CA GLU A 559 -0.15 -25.79 -3.38
C GLU A 559 0.55 -26.95 -2.66
N ASN A 560 1.71 -27.38 -3.15
CA ASN A 560 2.51 -28.41 -2.50
C ASN A 560 3.02 -27.95 -1.10
N GLN A 561 3.47 -26.70 -1.01
CA GLN A 561 3.94 -26.11 0.25
C GLN A 561 2.83 -26.07 1.31
N VAL A 562 1.62 -25.66 0.92
CA VAL A 562 0.44 -25.66 1.81
C VAL A 562 0.15 -27.06 2.34
N GLY A 563 0.21 -28.08 1.47
CA GLY A 563 0.02 -29.47 1.92
C GLY A 563 1.08 -29.95 2.92
N ILE A 564 2.32 -29.48 2.80
CA ILE A 564 3.39 -29.77 3.79
C ILE A 564 3.16 -29.01 5.10
N GLU A 565 2.81 -27.73 5.03
CA GLU A 565 2.57 -26.90 6.23
C GLU A 565 1.43 -27.45 7.07
N VAL A 566 0.29 -27.81 6.47
CA VAL A 566 -0.86 -28.40 7.17
C VAL A 566 -0.48 -29.72 7.86
N ARG A 567 0.26 -30.60 7.18
CA ARG A 567 0.74 -31.86 7.80
C ARG A 567 1.66 -31.61 8.98
N ASN A 568 2.61 -30.67 8.81
CA ASN A 568 3.54 -30.34 9.88
C ASN A 568 2.81 -29.72 11.09
N ALA A 569 1.84 -28.82 10.86
CA ALA A 569 1.03 -28.25 11.92
C ALA A 569 0.21 -29.32 12.66
N GLN A 570 -0.41 -30.26 11.93
CA GLN A 570 -1.14 -31.36 12.53
C GLN A 570 -0.23 -32.28 13.38
N TYR A 571 0.98 -32.60 12.88
CA TYR A 571 1.94 -33.38 13.66
C TYR A 571 2.42 -32.63 14.92
N ALA A 572 2.62 -31.30 14.81
CA ALA A 572 2.99 -30.48 15.95
C ALA A 572 1.91 -30.47 17.04
N VAL A 573 0.63 -30.39 16.68
CA VAL A 573 -0.49 -30.50 17.62
C VAL A 573 -0.47 -31.85 18.34
N GLN A 574 -0.33 -32.95 17.62
CA GLN A 574 -0.27 -34.29 18.19
C GLN A 574 0.93 -34.46 19.15
N GLN A 575 2.12 -34.00 18.75
CA GLN A 575 3.34 -34.07 19.54
C GLN A 575 3.21 -33.25 20.84
N ASN A 576 2.74 -31.99 20.71
CA ASN A 576 2.62 -31.11 21.87
C ASN A 576 1.50 -31.55 22.80
N ARG A 577 0.44 -32.19 22.29
CA ARG A 577 -0.58 -32.84 23.12
C ARG A 577 0.03 -33.95 24.01
N ALA A 578 0.80 -34.83 23.40
CA ALA A 578 1.48 -35.90 24.15
C ALA A 578 2.48 -35.32 25.16
N ALA A 579 3.14 -34.21 24.86
CA ALA A 579 4.03 -33.51 25.79
C ALA A 579 3.26 -32.93 26.98
N VAL A 580 2.07 -32.37 26.80
CA VAL A 580 1.21 -31.89 27.88
C VAL A 580 0.80 -33.05 28.82
N ASP A 581 0.37 -34.19 28.27
CA ASP A 581 -0.06 -35.34 29.07
C ASP A 581 1.10 -35.91 29.87
N SER A 582 2.30 -36.00 29.27
CA SER A 582 3.53 -36.41 29.98
C SER A 582 3.92 -35.44 31.09
N ALA A 583 3.84 -34.11 30.82
CA ALA A 583 4.17 -33.09 31.81
C ALA A 583 3.17 -33.05 32.98
N ARG A 584 1.86 -33.29 32.73
CA ARG A 584 0.85 -33.45 33.79
C ARG A 584 1.16 -34.63 34.72
N ALA A 585 1.52 -35.78 34.12
CA ALA A 585 1.91 -36.95 34.88
C ALA A 585 3.18 -36.69 35.73
N ALA A 586 4.16 -35.94 35.17
CA ALA A 586 5.36 -35.57 35.90
C ALA A 586 5.08 -34.64 37.10
N VAL A 587 4.18 -33.68 36.96
CA VAL A 587 3.76 -32.79 38.08
C VAL A 587 3.05 -33.58 39.16
N GLU A 588 2.14 -34.47 38.78
CA GLU A 588 1.42 -35.32 39.76
C GLU A 588 2.39 -36.24 40.56
N LEU A 589 3.33 -36.89 39.84
CA LEU A 589 4.38 -37.69 40.45
C LEU A 589 5.28 -36.83 41.36
N GLY A 590 5.66 -35.61 40.90
CA GLY A 590 6.45 -34.67 41.68
C GLY A 590 5.77 -34.26 42.99
N ARG A 591 4.46 -33.98 42.96
CA ARG A 591 3.66 -33.66 44.15
C ARG A 591 3.59 -34.80 45.12
N GLN A 592 3.33 -36.02 44.65
CA GLN A 592 3.29 -37.22 45.48
C GLN A 592 4.66 -37.52 46.10
N SER A 593 5.74 -37.33 45.31
CA SER A 593 7.11 -37.56 45.78
C SER A 593 7.51 -36.55 46.87
N LEU A 594 7.17 -35.28 46.67
CA LEU A 594 7.41 -34.22 47.66
C LEU A 594 6.64 -34.47 48.96
N ASP A 595 5.34 -34.81 48.88
CA ASP A 595 4.51 -35.12 50.03
C ASP A 595 5.07 -36.32 50.83
N ALA A 596 5.47 -37.38 50.12
CA ALA A 596 6.11 -38.55 50.74
C ALA A 596 7.42 -38.17 51.42
N GLU A 597 8.26 -37.35 50.82
CA GLU A 597 9.54 -36.95 51.37
C GLU A 597 9.39 -36.00 52.58
N GLN A 598 8.41 -35.09 52.53
CA GLN A 598 8.04 -34.23 53.67
C GLN A 598 7.59 -35.08 54.90
N LYS A 599 6.76 -36.08 54.63
CA LYS A 599 6.35 -37.03 55.72
C LYS A 599 7.53 -37.79 56.30
N LYS A 600 8.45 -38.36 55.49
CA LYS A 600 9.67 -38.99 55.92
C LYS A 600 10.56 -38.05 56.74
N TYR A 601 10.67 -36.80 56.30
CA TYR A 601 11.42 -35.80 57.07
C TYR A 601 10.81 -35.50 58.42
N GLN A 602 9.49 -35.43 58.55
CA GLN A 602 8.78 -35.27 59.82
C GLN A 602 9.04 -36.43 60.79
N PHE A 603 9.20 -37.65 60.26
CA PHE A 603 9.53 -38.83 61.07
C PHE A 603 11.04 -39.02 61.28
N GLY A 604 11.89 -38.09 60.85
CA GLY A 604 13.33 -38.13 61.03
C GLY A 604 14.07 -39.12 60.13
N THR A 605 13.44 -39.71 59.13
CA THR A 605 14.01 -40.70 58.19
C THR A 605 14.52 -40.11 56.88
N SER A 606 14.40 -38.80 56.70
CA SER A 606 14.90 -38.06 55.55
C SER A 606 15.67 -36.78 55.92
N THR A 607 16.33 -36.18 54.96
CA THR A 607 17.11 -34.95 55.15
C THR A 607 16.40 -33.75 54.56
N ASN A 608 16.61 -32.57 55.16
CA ASN A 608 16.09 -31.32 54.63
C ASN A 608 16.54 -31.03 53.19
N THR A 609 17.74 -31.43 52.84
CA THR A 609 18.30 -31.30 51.47
C THR A 609 17.47 -32.08 50.46
N LEU A 610 16.99 -33.27 50.76
CA LEU A 610 16.13 -34.06 49.88
C LEU A 610 14.76 -33.41 49.67
N VAL A 611 14.16 -32.85 50.73
CA VAL A 611 12.90 -32.11 50.62
C VAL A 611 13.05 -30.89 49.68
N LEU A 612 14.13 -30.10 49.82
CA LEU A 612 14.44 -28.99 48.91
C LEU A 612 14.66 -29.46 47.48
N GLN A 613 15.34 -30.60 47.31
CA GLN A 613 15.55 -31.17 45.97
C GLN A 613 14.23 -31.58 45.31
N TYR A 614 13.33 -32.27 45.99
CA TYR A 614 12.02 -32.64 45.45
C TYR A 614 11.13 -31.43 45.22
N GLN A 615 11.24 -30.37 46.05
CA GLN A 615 10.54 -29.09 45.79
C GLN A 615 11.04 -28.43 44.51
N SER A 616 12.35 -28.36 44.29
CA SER A 616 12.93 -27.80 43.05
C SER A 616 12.55 -28.63 41.81
N GLN A 617 12.49 -29.96 41.94
CA GLN A 617 12.03 -30.86 40.89
C GLN A 617 10.56 -30.61 40.56
N LEU A 618 9.70 -30.44 41.57
CA LEU A 618 8.29 -30.09 41.35
C LEU A 618 8.15 -28.72 40.64
N ALA A 619 8.86 -27.68 41.09
CA ALA A 619 8.83 -26.36 40.45
C ALA A 619 9.28 -26.45 39.00
N THR A 620 10.31 -27.26 38.70
CA THR A 620 10.75 -27.52 37.33
C THR A 620 9.67 -28.22 36.50
N ALA A 621 9.00 -29.24 37.07
CA ALA A 621 7.92 -29.96 36.41
C ALA A 621 6.70 -29.05 36.14
N GLU A 622 6.34 -28.16 37.07
CA GLU A 622 5.26 -27.18 36.89
C GLU A 622 5.60 -26.18 35.81
N SER A 623 6.81 -25.62 35.77
CA SER A 623 7.25 -24.74 34.68
C SER A 623 7.26 -25.46 33.33
N THR A 624 7.66 -26.75 33.30
CA THR A 624 7.64 -27.57 32.09
C THR A 624 6.20 -27.82 31.61
N LEU A 625 5.26 -28.06 32.52
CA LEU A 625 3.84 -28.21 32.17
C LEU A 625 3.28 -26.96 31.55
N VAL A 626 3.52 -25.77 32.15
CA VAL A 626 3.05 -24.51 31.59
C VAL A 626 3.64 -24.28 30.17
N ASN A 627 4.94 -24.55 29.99
CA ASN A 627 5.57 -24.44 28.68
C ASN A 627 4.98 -25.41 27.66
N ALA A 628 4.71 -26.66 28.06
CA ALA A 628 4.07 -27.64 27.15
C ALA A 628 2.64 -27.22 26.78
N MET A 629 1.87 -26.64 27.71
CA MET A 629 0.54 -26.12 27.45
C MET A 629 0.59 -24.95 26.45
N VAL A 630 1.53 -24.01 26.63
CA VAL A 630 1.74 -22.90 25.70
C VAL A 630 2.15 -23.41 24.33
N ALA A 631 3.07 -24.35 24.25
CA ALA A 631 3.49 -24.95 22.97
C ALA A 631 2.32 -25.66 22.24
N TYR A 632 1.44 -26.31 23.00
CA TYR A 632 0.24 -26.93 22.45
C TYR A 632 -0.73 -25.90 21.87
N GLU A 633 -1.05 -24.80 22.59
CA GLU A 633 -1.93 -23.74 22.06
C GLU A 633 -1.31 -23.05 20.83
N LYS A 634 -0.02 -22.77 20.84
CA LYS A 634 0.67 -22.22 19.66
C LYS A 634 0.64 -23.19 18.47
N SER A 635 0.69 -24.49 18.70
CA SER A 635 0.57 -25.47 17.60
C SER A 635 -0.85 -25.55 17.04
N ARG A 636 -1.89 -25.33 17.85
CA ARG A 636 -3.28 -25.22 17.42
C ARG A 636 -3.50 -23.97 16.59
N LEU A 637 -2.99 -22.84 17.07
CA LEU A 637 -3.00 -21.56 16.34
C LEU A 637 -2.35 -21.72 14.95
N GLU A 638 -1.18 -22.38 14.89
CA GLU A 638 -0.51 -22.63 13.60
C GLU A 638 -1.32 -23.57 12.70
N LEU A 639 -2.07 -24.52 13.27
CA LEU A 639 -2.99 -25.36 12.49
C LEU A 639 -4.14 -24.52 11.92
N ASP A 640 -4.81 -23.69 12.70
CA ASP A 640 -5.87 -22.78 12.23
C ASP A 640 -5.35 -21.79 11.18
N ARG A 641 -4.12 -21.28 11.36
CA ARG A 641 -3.44 -20.45 10.38
C ARG A 641 -3.15 -21.21 9.09
N SER A 642 -2.61 -22.43 9.20
CA SER A 642 -2.24 -23.25 8.03
C SER A 642 -3.44 -23.73 7.22
N THR A 643 -4.61 -23.91 7.85
CA THR A 643 -5.89 -24.21 7.17
C THR A 643 -6.59 -22.98 6.63
N GLY A 644 -6.17 -21.76 7.05
CA GLY A 644 -6.76 -20.49 6.62
C GLY A 644 -8.07 -20.11 7.34
N GLN A 645 -8.43 -20.82 8.42
CA GLN A 645 -9.67 -20.63 9.17
C GLN A 645 -9.55 -19.71 10.38
N LEU A 646 -8.35 -19.21 10.71
CA LEU A 646 -8.06 -18.45 11.91
C LEU A 646 -9.08 -17.30 12.15
N LEU A 647 -9.38 -16.50 11.13
CA LEU A 647 -10.30 -15.37 11.28
C LEU A 647 -11.75 -15.82 11.49
N GLU A 648 -12.15 -16.91 10.86
CA GLU A 648 -13.52 -17.44 10.95
C GLU A 648 -13.74 -18.10 12.31
N ASN A 649 -12.78 -18.90 12.76
CA ASN A 649 -12.82 -19.54 14.07
C ASN A 649 -12.85 -18.54 15.24
N PHE A 650 -12.17 -17.41 15.07
CA PHE A 650 -12.12 -16.35 16.08
C PHE A 650 -13.24 -15.31 15.93
N GLY A 651 -14.08 -15.40 14.90
CA GLY A 651 -15.16 -14.45 14.62
C GLY A 651 -14.66 -13.05 14.31
N ILE A 652 -13.47 -12.92 13.69
CA ILE A 652 -12.86 -11.64 13.36
C ILE A 652 -13.43 -11.09 12.06
N SER A 653 -14.05 -9.89 12.14
CA SER A 653 -14.56 -9.18 10.99
C SER A 653 -13.44 -8.40 10.28
N ILE A 654 -13.25 -8.67 8.98
CA ILE A 654 -12.31 -7.90 8.13
C ILE A 654 -12.75 -6.44 8.05
N ASP A 655 -14.06 -6.17 7.99
CA ASP A 655 -14.60 -4.81 7.92
C ASP A 655 -14.24 -3.98 9.17
N ASP A 656 -14.27 -4.58 10.36
CA ASP A 656 -13.84 -3.94 11.60
C ASP A 656 -12.33 -3.61 11.56
N ALA A 657 -11.52 -4.55 11.06
CA ALA A 657 -10.09 -4.34 10.89
C ALA A 657 -9.78 -3.22 9.88
N VAL A 658 -10.54 -3.15 8.80
CA VAL A 658 -10.45 -2.10 7.79
C VAL A 658 -10.83 -0.73 8.38
N ARG A 659 -11.89 -0.64 9.17
CA ARG A 659 -12.32 0.60 9.85
C ARG A 659 -11.41 1.00 11.01
N GLY A 660 -10.71 0.03 11.60
CA GLY A 660 -9.90 0.24 12.80
C GLY A 660 -10.72 0.46 14.07
N GLN A 661 -11.92 -0.09 14.10
CA GLN A 661 -12.86 -0.08 15.23
C GLN A 661 -13.53 -1.43 15.31
N VAL A 662 -13.35 -2.13 16.41
CA VAL A 662 -13.94 -3.45 16.65
C VAL A 662 -15.36 -3.26 17.18
N THR A 663 -16.35 -3.63 16.37
CA THR A 663 -17.77 -3.63 16.75
C THR A 663 -18.22 -4.98 17.27
N HIS A 664 -17.60 -6.07 16.84
CA HIS A 664 -17.84 -7.43 17.27
C HIS A 664 -16.60 -7.96 17.97
N MET A 665 -16.75 -8.27 19.27
CA MET A 665 -15.62 -8.82 20.02
C MET A 665 -15.20 -10.18 19.45
N PRO A 666 -13.91 -10.40 19.22
CA PRO A 666 -13.37 -11.71 18.89
C PRO A 666 -13.71 -12.73 19.96
N ASN A 667 -13.93 -13.97 19.57
CA ASN A 667 -14.20 -15.07 20.48
C ASN A 667 -13.27 -16.25 20.17
N VAL A 668 -12.14 -16.30 20.85
CA VAL A 668 -11.16 -17.38 20.68
C VAL A 668 -11.70 -18.64 21.37
N PRO A 669 -11.75 -19.78 20.67
CA PRO A 669 -12.23 -21.04 21.25
C PRO A 669 -11.26 -21.59 22.30
N PHE A 670 -11.76 -22.39 23.24
CA PHE A 670 -10.98 -23.14 24.26
C PHE A 670 -10.20 -22.26 25.24
N ILE A 671 -10.73 -21.08 25.57
CA ILE A 671 -10.18 -20.18 26.57
C ILE A 671 -11.15 -20.08 27.77
N LYS A 672 -10.61 -20.12 28.95
CA LYS A 672 -11.34 -19.88 30.20
C LYS A 672 -10.82 -18.63 30.91
N PRO A 673 -11.70 -17.90 31.63
CA PRO A 673 -11.23 -16.90 32.56
C PRO A 673 -10.34 -17.54 33.60
N ARG A 674 -9.24 -16.90 33.92
CA ARG A 674 -8.35 -17.33 34.98
C ARG A 674 -9.07 -17.15 36.33
N ALA A 675 -9.07 -18.20 37.18
CA ALA A 675 -9.55 -18.07 38.55
C ALA A 675 -8.68 -17.03 39.27
N GLU A 676 -9.28 -15.99 39.85
CA GLU A 676 -8.57 -15.02 40.66
C GLU A 676 -7.95 -15.77 41.86
N THR A 677 -6.63 -15.93 41.86
CA THR A 677 -5.91 -16.34 43.07
C THR A 677 -6.02 -15.18 44.05
N PRO A 678 -6.50 -15.41 45.29
CA PRO A 678 -6.55 -14.35 46.28
C PRO A 678 -5.13 -13.77 46.45
N SER A 679 -5.01 -12.45 46.30
CA SER A 679 -3.76 -11.72 46.51
C SER A 679 -3.11 -12.21 47.82
N VAL A 680 -1.92 -12.82 47.72
CA VAL A 680 -1.07 -13.07 48.89
C VAL A 680 -0.79 -11.69 49.49
N ALA A 681 -1.35 -11.45 50.67
CA ALA A 681 -1.20 -10.20 51.39
C ALA A 681 0.30 -9.90 51.50
N GLN A 682 0.73 -8.78 50.94
CA GLN A 682 2.08 -8.26 51.19
C GLN A 682 2.31 -8.22 52.71
N PRO A 683 3.42 -8.76 53.25
CA PRO A 683 3.75 -8.58 54.66
C PRO A 683 3.88 -7.07 54.92
N ALA A 684 3.16 -6.60 55.93
CA ALA A 684 3.18 -5.19 56.32
C ALA A 684 4.63 -4.72 56.53
N PRO A 685 4.98 -3.50 56.12
CA PRO A 685 6.31 -2.96 56.35
C PRO A 685 6.60 -2.93 57.82
N GLN A 686 7.64 -3.65 58.26
CA GLN A 686 8.13 -3.60 59.65
C GLN A 686 8.49 -2.16 59.99
N GLY A 687 7.69 -1.53 60.85
CA GLY A 687 7.94 -0.22 61.37
C GLY A 687 9.30 -0.17 62.07
N ASN A 688 10.13 0.77 61.65
CA ASN A 688 11.33 1.16 62.39
C ASN A 688 10.95 1.52 63.81
N ALA A 689 11.30 0.67 64.81
CA ALA A 689 11.33 1.05 66.20
C ALA A 689 12.49 2.03 66.38
N SER A 690 12.16 3.31 66.47
CA SER A 690 13.06 4.36 66.87
C SER A 690 13.61 4.05 68.27
N GLN A 691 14.93 4.07 68.37
CA GLN A 691 15.68 4.10 69.65
C GLN A 691 15.23 5.26 70.53
N GLN A 692 14.94 4.98 71.78
CA GLN A 692 15.27 5.79 72.92
C GLN A 692 16.25 5.05 73.82
#